data_844e68df56cd3bf11ba2bb480256573a
#
_entry.id   844e68df56cd3bf11ba2bb480256573a
#
_cell.length_a   1.000
_cell.length_b   1.000
_cell.length_c   1.000
_cell.angle_alpha   90.00
_cell.angle_beta   90.00
_cell.angle_gamma   90.00
#
_symmetry.space_group_name_H-M   'P 1'
#
loop_
_entity.id
_entity.type
_entity.pdbx_description
1 polymer ?
#
loop_
_entity_poly.entity_id
_entity_poly.type
_entity_poly.pdbx_seq_one_letter_code
_entity_poly.pdbx_strand_id
1 'polypeptide(L)'
;MTLISLIDICKSFDADRPLLRGVTLAVGEGDRIGLIGANGCGKSTLLRLLTGEVEPESGKIIRSPQLRVGYLEQEPRFDPDLTIREAVRKGFVGRDELLEELDALHESLAHPDLNDELLERLLRRQEQLQARLDELGGADVEHLVEATIHGVGLLDPDAQCDVLSGGEVRRVALAQLLVSQPDIFLLDEPTNHLDTFVIAWLEERLRQIKAPLVLVTHDRYLLDRIVDRIVEIDQGSLYHYKGGYSSYVEQRTARLEVEAQDERSRLLLLRRETAWMRRGPKARSTKAKARIQRYEDLVNDEPEERSQDLAMRFVMGRRLGNRVLKLKGVQHSYGARVVVPKIDIEITPNMRLGIVGPNGAGKTTLLRILLGQLEPDEGIIERGETVKVSTIDQRRSDLDPTKTVVQEVAGEGAHVMIGTERVTVASFLDQFLFPGAKKQVLIEKLSGGERGRVVLAKLLLDGGNVLVLDEPTNDLDLATLRALEEALIAFHGALIVVSHDRWFLDRVATQILHLGGDDGPQIHHGSMSELLEETAARASAAQEHKRQAKRSGSRPKAAQPKVKLKRLSNWERKELEDLTARISAFEGDIARLDEALADPELYRAGNDKANVLTAERGTFNKDLQAALSRWEELAERE
;
A
#
# COMPACT_ATOMS: atom_id res chain seq x y z
N MET A 1 28.46 -3.17 -3.67
CA MET A 1 29.23 -3.35 -2.42
C MET A 1 28.25 -3.64 -1.29
N THR A 2 28.62 -4.46 -0.27
CA THR A 2 27.70 -4.70 0.88
C THR A 2 27.85 -3.57 1.87
N LEU A 3 26.73 -2.94 2.24
CA LEU A 3 26.69 -1.81 3.19
C LEU A 3 26.50 -2.27 4.62
N ILE A 4 25.56 -3.22 4.83
CA ILE A 4 25.27 -3.80 6.15
C ILE A 4 25.14 -5.32 5.98
N SER A 5 25.73 -6.09 6.90
CA SER A 5 25.60 -7.55 6.96
C SER A 5 25.31 -7.98 8.39
N LEU A 6 24.22 -8.69 8.57
CA LEU A 6 23.86 -9.44 9.77
C LEU A 6 24.30 -10.89 9.56
N ILE A 7 25.04 -11.47 10.48
CA ILE A 7 25.56 -12.83 10.36
C ILE A 7 25.21 -13.59 11.63
N ASP A 8 24.39 -14.63 11.45
CA ASP A 8 24.00 -15.59 12.51
C ASP A 8 23.41 -14.89 13.76
N ILE A 9 22.53 -13.92 13.52
CA ILE A 9 21.94 -13.08 14.57
C ILE A 9 20.85 -13.84 15.31
N CYS A 10 21.00 -13.92 16.64
CA CYS A 10 19.93 -14.34 17.54
C CYS A 10 19.47 -13.16 18.40
N LYS A 11 18.15 -13.06 18.62
CA LYS A 11 17.53 -12.09 19.51
C LYS A 11 16.27 -12.64 20.15
N SER A 12 16.15 -12.48 21.45
CA SER A 12 14.96 -12.81 22.24
C SER A 12 14.60 -11.65 23.14
N PHE A 13 13.32 -11.48 23.44
CA PHE A 13 12.84 -10.60 24.51
C PHE A 13 12.20 -11.40 25.64
N ASP A 14 11.92 -12.71 25.40
CA ASP A 14 11.37 -13.65 26.37
C ASP A 14 12.23 -14.91 26.35
N ALA A 15 12.60 -15.41 27.51
CA ALA A 15 13.52 -16.55 27.65
C ALA A 15 13.05 -17.82 26.90
N ASP A 16 11.73 -17.98 26.78
CA ASP A 16 11.13 -19.17 26.18
C ASP A 16 10.82 -19.06 24.67
N ARG A 17 10.97 -17.85 24.07
CA ARG A 17 10.64 -17.63 22.64
C ARG A 17 11.66 -16.72 21.95
N PRO A 18 12.68 -17.30 21.30
CA PRO A 18 13.59 -16.51 20.47
C PRO A 18 12.82 -15.89 19.29
N LEU A 19 12.94 -14.55 19.15
CA LEU A 19 12.30 -13.78 18.09
C LEU A 19 13.03 -13.96 16.74
N LEU A 20 14.36 -14.03 16.79
CA LEU A 20 15.24 -14.26 15.63
C LEU A 20 16.22 -15.38 15.99
N ARG A 21 16.40 -16.36 15.07
CA ARG A 21 17.20 -17.57 15.29
C ARG A 21 18.24 -17.73 14.19
N GLY A 22 19.48 -17.32 14.44
CA GLY A 22 20.57 -17.51 13.49
C GLY A 22 20.36 -16.77 12.16
N VAL A 23 19.83 -15.57 12.20
CA VAL A 23 19.40 -14.83 11.04
C VAL A 23 20.57 -14.21 10.30
N THR A 24 20.66 -14.44 8.98
CA THR A 24 21.68 -13.83 8.12
C THR A 24 21.01 -13.01 7.03
N LEU A 25 21.36 -11.70 6.96
CA LEU A 25 20.85 -10.76 5.98
C LEU A 25 21.95 -9.82 5.54
N ALA A 26 22.15 -9.67 4.24
CA ALA A 26 23.04 -8.67 3.66
C ALA A 26 22.26 -7.65 2.85
N VAL A 27 22.59 -6.37 3.03
CA VAL A 27 22.05 -5.25 2.26
C VAL A 27 23.21 -4.61 1.49
N GLY A 28 23.12 -4.63 0.16
CA GLY A 28 24.11 -4.06 -0.76
C GLY A 28 23.63 -2.76 -1.41
N GLU A 29 24.52 -2.14 -2.19
CA GLU A 29 24.17 -0.98 -3.01
C GLU A 29 23.06 -1.34 -4.00
N GLY A 30 22.04 -0.48 -4.11
CA GLY A 30 20.93 -0.65 -5.03
C GLY A 30 19.92 -1.73 -4.63
N ASP A 31 20.12 -2.45 -3.51
CA ASP A 31 19.15 -3.46 -3.04
C ASP A 31 17.82 -2.82 -2.68
N ARG A 32 16.72 -3.45 -3.12
CA ARG A 32 15.34 -3.09 -2.77
C ARG A 32 14.65 -4.28 -2.15
N ILE A 33 14.59 -4.28 -0.83
CA ILE A 33 14.15 -5.43 -0.02
C ILE A 33 12.79 -5.15 0.60
N GLY A 34 11.80 -6.00 0.34
CA GLY A 34 10.56 -6.06 1.08
C GLY A 34 10.70 -7.02 2.27
N LEU A 35 10.48 -6.55 3.48
CA LEU A 35 10.49 -7.37 4.68
C LEU A 35 9.06 -7.66 5.14
N ILE A 36 8.66 -8.93 5.11
CA ILE A 36 7.31 -9.36 5.45
C ILE A 36 7.31 -10.43 6.53
N GLY A 37 6.16 -10.67 7.13
CA GLY A 37 5.94 -11.67 8.17
C GLY A 37 4.76 -11.31 9.06
N ALA A 38 4.32 -12.24 9.90
CA ALA A 38 3.22 -12.04 10.84
C ALA A 38 3.48 -10.87 11.80
N ASN A 39 2.42 -10.29 12.37
CA ASN A 39 2.59 -9.25 13.38
C ASN A 39 3.30 -9.83 14.62
N GLY A 40 4.31 -9.11 15.13
CA GLY A 40 5.12 -9.54 16.26
C GLY A 40 6.22 -10.56 15.92
N CYS A 41 6.48 -10.90 14.64
CA CYS A 41 7.54 -11.83 14.25
C CYS A 41 8.97 -11.23 14.31
N GLY A 42 9.11 -9.92 14.57
CA GLY A 42 10.41 -9.28 14.70
C GLY A 42 10.84 -8.35 13.56
N LYS A 43 9.92 -7.92 12.68
CA LYS A 43 10.23 -7.01 11.56
C LYS A 43 10.90 -5.70 12.04
N SER A 44 10.25 -4.98 12.94
CA SER A 44 10.79 -3.73 13.50
C SER A 44 12.07 -3.95 14.33
N THR A 45 12.19 -5.11 14.99
CA THR A 45 13.42 -5.49 15.70
C THR A 45 14.59 -5.69 14.73
N LEU A 46 14.33 -6.33 13.57
CA LEU A 46 15.33 -6.50 12.54
C LEU A 46 15.76 -5.15 11.95
N LEU A 47 14.83 -4.21 11.73
CA LEU A 47 15.18 -2.85 11.32
C LEU A 47 16.03 -2.13 12.37
N ARG A 48 15.68 -2.23 13.67
CA ARG A 48 16.46 -1.63 14.76
C ARG A 48 17.85 -2.29 14.94
N LEU A 49 18.02 -3.56 14.61
CA LEU A 49 19.35 -4.19 14.49
C LEU A 49 20.15 -3.60 13.34
N LEU A 50 19.52 -3.29 12.21
CA LEU A 50 20.16 -2.60 11.08
C LEU A 50 20.51 -1.16 11.41
N THR A 51 19.74 -0.41 12.21
CA THR A 51 20.10 0.95 12.68
C THR A 51 21.19 0.92 13.75
N GLY A 52 21.28 -0.15 14.54
CA GLY A 52 22.18 -0.30 15.66
C GLY A 52 21.64 0.22 16.99
N GLU A 53 20.37 0.55 17.03
CA GLU A 53 19.68 0.88 18.28
C GLU A 53 19.56 -0.32 19.21
N VAL A 54 19.52 -1.53 18.64
CA VAL A 54 19.42 -2.78 19.36
C VAL A 54 20.64 -3.64 19.10
N GLU A 55 21.25 -4.20 20.14
CA GLU A 55 22.33 -5.16 20.03
C GLU A 55 21.80 -6.59 19.97
N PRO A 56 22.40 -7.47 19.16
CA PRO A 56 22.05 -8.89 19.13
C PRO A 56 22.55 -9.60 20.38
N GLU A 57 21.92 -10.72 20.77
CA GLU A 57 22.39 -11.61 21.83
C GLU A 57 23.57 -12.46 21.37
N SER A 58 23.54 -12.89 20.11
CA SER A 58 24.65 -13.57 19.45
C SER A 58 24.71 -13.20 17.98
N GLY A 59 25.84 -13.51 17.34
CA GLY A 59 26.11 -13.15 15.94
C GLY A 59 26.92 -11.87 15.81
N LYS A 60 27.03 -11.38 14.58
CA LYS A 60 27.82 -10.17 14.25
C LYS A 60 27.09 -9.27 13.30
N ILE A 61 27.17 -7.96 13.55
CA ILE A 61 26.71 -6.92 12.63
C ILE A 61 27.95 -6.24 12.05
N ILE A 62 28.09 -6.25 10.73
CA ILE A 62 29.16 -5.58 10.00
C ILE A 62 28.53 -4.43 9.23
N ARG A 63 29.03 -3.20 9.41
CA ARG A 63 28.55 -1.99 8.72
C ARG A 63 29.71 -1.31 8.02
N SER A 64 29.38 -0.70 6.89
CA SER A 64 30.33 0.20 6.21
C SER A 64 30.67 1.39 7.11
N PRO A 65 31.92 1.85 7.18
CA PRO A 65 32.28 3.06 7.95
C PRO A 65 31.49 4.27 7.44
N GLN A 66 31.07 5.14 8.38
CA GLN A 66 30.35 6.40 8.11
C GLN A 66 29.02 6.26 7.36
N LEU A 67 28.39 5.06 7.37
CA LEU A 67 27.10 4.83 6.73
C LEU A 67 25.99 5.63 7.43
N ARG A 68 25.32 6.50 6.70
CA ARG A 68 24.14 7.24 7.16
C ARG A 68 22.89 6.39 6.93
N VAL A 69 22.30 5.90 8.01
CA VAL A 69 21.07 5.09 7.98
C VAL A 69 19.89 6.00 8.25
N GLY A 70 18.98 6.10 7.29
CA GLY A 70 17.70 6.78 7.48
C GLY A 70 16.63 5.78 7.93
N TYR A 71 16.04 5.99 9.07
CA TYR A 71 15.01 5.12 9.63
C TYR A 71 13.71 5.87 9.91
N LEU A 72 12.59 5.38 9.38
CA LEU A 72 11.27 5.87 9.70
C LEU A 72 10.73 5.10 10.91
N GLU A 73 10.71 5.74 12.05
CA GLU A 73 10.17 5.19 13.30
C GLU A 73 8.63 5.06 13.24
N GLN A 74 8.09 4.12 14.02
CA GLN A 74 6.64 3.96 14.16
C GLN A 74 5.98 5.14 14.88
N GLU A 75 6.64 5.68 15.91
CA GLU A 75 6.17 6.81 16.73
C GLU A 75 7.24 7.91 16.79
N PRO A 76 7.42 8.68 15.70
CA PRO A 76 8.40 9.76 15.70
C PRO A 76 7.97 10.88 16.64
N ARG A 77 8.96 11.59 17.19
CA ARG A 77 8.75 12.73 18.08
C ARG A 77 9.49 13.94 17.56
N PHE A 78 8.82 15.06 17.57
CA PHE A 78 9.38 16.36 17.22
C PHE A 78 9.36 17.29 18.42
N ASP A 79 10.21 18.29 18.38
CA ASP A 79 10.16 19.40 19.31
C ASP A 79 8.84 20.16 19.11
N PRO A 80 8.03 20.38 20.16
CA PRO A 80 6.74 21.03 20.07
C PRO A 80 6.77 22.43 19.42
N ASP A 81 7.86 23.16 19.61
CA ASP A 81 8.00 24.55 19.17
C ASP A 81 8.32 24.67 17.67
N LEU A 82 8.65 23.56 16.99
CA LEU A 82 8.97 23.56 15.58
C LEU A 82 7.72 23.61 14.69
N THR A 83 7.81 24.36 13.60
CA THR A 83 6.87 24.25 12.49
C THR A 83 7.16 23.01 11.64
N ILE A 84 6.16 22.55 10.88
CA ILE A 84 6.33 21.44 9.92
C ILE A 84 7.50 21.72 8.97
N ARG A 85 7.59 22.95 8.45
CA ARG A 85 8.65 23.40 7.55
C ARG A 85 10.03 23.24 8.19
N GLU A 86 10.20 23.73 9.42
CA GLU A 86 11.46 23.63 10.14
C GLU A 86 11.83 22.18 10.49
N ALA A 87 10.84 21.38 10.88
CA ALA A 87 11.05 19.96 11.18
C ALA A 87 11.53 19.19 9.93
N VAL A 88 10.93 19.41 8.76
CA VAL A 88 11.34 18.79 7.50
C VAL A 88 12.72 19.30 7.07
N ARG A 89 12.99 20.61 7.20
CA ARG A 89 14.28 21.21 6.85
C ARG A 89 15.44 20.65 7.67
N LYS A 90 15.23 20.28 8.92
CA LYS A 90 16.24 19.58 9.76
C LYS A 90 16.69 18.24 9.18
N GLY A 91 16.00 17.71 8.17
CA GLY A 91 16.44 16.52 7.43
C GLY A 91 17.73 16.73 6.64
N PHE A 92 18.05 17.95 6.24
CA PHE A 92 19.31 18.30 5.58
C PHE A 92 20.47 18.39 6.58
N VAL A 93 20.85 17.24 7.15
CA VAL A 93 21.87 17.15 8.20
C VAL A 93 23.23 17.70 7.71
N GLY A 94 23.84 18.58 8.52
CA GLY A 94 25.15 19.21 8.25
C GLY A 94 25.11 20.35 7.21
N ARG A 95 23.94 20.66 6.65
CA ARG A 95 23.79 21.75 5.67
C ARG A 95 23.95 23.12 6.33
N ASP A 96 23.31 23.33 7.47
CA ASP A 96 23.35 24.62 8.16
C ASP A 96 24.78 24.91 8.65
N GLU A 97 25.53 23.90 9.12
CA GLU A 97 26.96 24.00 9.44
C GLU A 97 27.81 24.37 8.21
N LEU A 98 27.51 23.78 7.04
CA LEU A 98 28.21 24.12 5.78
C LEU A 98 27.91 25.55 5.34
N LEU A 99 26.71 26.05 5.54
CA LEU A 99 26.35 27.44 5.24
C LEU A 99 27.07 28.40 6.18
N GLU A 100 27.11 28.11 7.48
CA GLU A 100 27.87 28.90 8.46
C GLU A 100 29.37 28.91 8.14
N GLU A 101 29.96 27.75 7.75
CA GLU A 101 31.35 27.69 7.31
C GLU A 101 31.60 28.52 6.01
N LEU A 102 30.63 28.47 5.06
CA LEU A 102 30.71 29.26 3.84
C LEU A 102 30.64 30.77 4.12
N ASP A 103 29.73 31.19 5.02
CA ASP A 103 29.60 32.59 5.40
C ASP A 103 30.84 33.10 6.13
N ALA A 104 31.37 32.33 7.08
CA ALA A 104 32.63 32.64 7.76
C ALA A 104 33.84 32.71 6.76
N LEU A 105 33.81 31.84 5.74
CA LEU A 105 34.82 31.87 4.68
C LEU A 105 34.67 33.10 3.79
N HIS A 106 33.44 33.50 3.46
CA HIS A 106 33.17 34.73 2.68
C HIS A 106 33.63 35.98 3.45
N GLU A 107 33.40 36.04 4.75
CA GLU A 107 33.92 37.09 5.61
C GLU A 107 35.46 37.12 5.60
N SER A 108 36.10 35.95 5.65
CA SER A 108 37.54 35.82 5.58
C SER A 108 38.11 36.26 4.21
N LEU A 109 37.42 35.96 3.11
CA LEU A 109 37.78 36.38 1.76
C LEU A 109 37.57 37.89 1.52
N ALA A 110 36.72 38.56 2.29
CA ALA A 110 36.47 39.99 2.23
C ALA A 110 37.56 40.82 2.93
N HIS A 111 38.51 40.20 3.65
CA HIS A 111 39.57 40.91 4.36
C HIS A 111 40.59 41.51 3.37
N PRO A 112 40.95 42.80 3.51
CA PRO A 112 41.82 43.50 2.53
C PRO A 112 43.31 43.07 2.54
N ASP A 113 43.78 42.36 3.58
CA ASP A 113 45.19 42.01 3.79
C ASP A 113 45.51 40.53 3.44
N LEU A 114 44.82 39.95 2.45
CA LEU A 114 45.06 38.57 2.02
C LEU A 114 46.32 38.49 1.13
N ASN A 115 47.25 37.58 1.48
CA ASN A 115 48.35 37.23 0.57
C ASN A 115 47.86 36.18 -0.46
N ASP A 116 48.56 36.06 -1.60
CA ASP A 116 48.14 35.19 -2.71
C ASP A 116 48.01 33.72 -2.31
N GLU A 117 48.88 33.23 -1.42
CA GLU A 117 48.89 31.84 -0.96
C GLU A 117 47.66 31.52 -0.07
N LEU A 118 47.26 32.45 0.81
CA LEU A 118 46.08 32.33 1.65
C LEU A 118 44.81 32.43 0.80
N LEU A 119 44.78 33.35 -0.16
CA LEU A 119 43.66 33.51 -1.09
C LEU A 119 43.38 32.21 -1.85
N GLU A 120 44.44 31.61 -2.43
CA GLU A 120 44.30 30.36 -3.18
C GLU A 120 43.78 29.20 -2.28
N ARG A 121 44.25 29.14 -1.04
CA ARG A 121 43.78 28.14 -0.06
C ARG A 121 42.32 28.32 0.31
N LEU A 122 41.88 29.57 0.53
CA LEU A 122 40.48 29.88 0.86
C LEU A 122 39.55 29.59 -0.33
N LEU A 123 39.95 29.91 -1.56
CA LEU A 123 39.20 29.61 -2.78
C LEU A 123 39.01 28.10 -2.98
N ARG A 124 40.05 27.30 -2.78
CA ARG A 124 39.96 25.83 -2.85
C ARG A 124 38.99 25.29 -1.77
N ARG A 125 39.01 25.88 -0.57
CA ARG A 125 38.06 25.49 0.51
C ARG A 125 36.64 25.86 0.13
N GLN A 126 36.43 27.03 -0.47
CA GLN A 126 35.12 27.47 -0.96
C GLN A 126 34.56 26.49 -2.02
N GLU A 127 35.37 26.10 -3.00
CA GLU A 127 34.98 25.12 -4.01
C GLU A 127 34.57 23.78 -3.37
N GLN A 128 35.32 23.30 -2.39
CA GLN A 128 34.98 22.07 -1.66
C GLN A 128 33.67 22.16 -0.88
N LEU A 129 33.46 23.27 -0.16
CA LEU A 129 32.24 23.49 0.60
C LEU A 129 31.02 23.67 -0.31
N GLN A 130 31.20 24.40 -1.43
CA GLN A 130 30.16 24.61 -2.43
C GLN A 130 29.74 23.28 -3.09
N ALA A 131 30.72 22.46 -3.51
CA ALA A 131 30.45 21.15 -4.09
C ALA A 131 29.69 20.25 -3.11
N ARG A 132 30.08 20.32 -1.83
CA ARG A 132 29.39 19.54 -0.78
C ARG A 132 27.99 20.06 -0.47
N LEU A 133 27.79 21.38 -0.56
CA LEU A 133 26.46 21.99 -0.44
C LEU A 133 25.56 21.61 -1.62
N ASP A 134 26.10 21.58 -2.84
CA ASP A 134 25.38 21.20 -4.04
C ASP A 134 24.95 19.72 -4.01
N GLU A 135 25.76 18.83 -3.42
CA GLU A 135 25.39 17.43 -3.15
C GLU A 135 24.19 17.33 -2.18
N LEU A 136 24.02 18.28 -1.26
CA LEU A 136 22.91 18.37 -0.31
C LEU A 136 21.68 19.13 -0.86
N GLY A 137 21.66 19.43 -2.17
CA GLY A 137 20.52 20.12 -2.81
C GLY A 137 20.72 21.62 -3.03
N GLY A 138 21.90 22.15 -2.73
CA GLY A 138 22.26 23.56 -2.96
C GLY A 138 21.89 24.51 -1.83
N ALA A 139 22.07 25.79 -2.08
CA ALA A 139 21.80 26.84 -1.08
C ALA A 139 20.30 27.10 -0.85
N ASP A 140 19.45 26.82 -1.83
CA ASP A 140 17.99 26.97 -1.70
C ASP A 140 17.29 25.62 -1.83
N VAL A 141 16.91 25.05 -0.68
CA VAL A 141 16.17 23.78 -0.59
C VAL A 141 14.67 23.99 -0.31
N GLU A 142 14.23 25.23 -0.17
CA GLU A 142 12.86 25.56 0.25
C GLU A 142 11.82 24.96 -0.71
N HIS A 143 12.09 25.01 -2.00
CA HIS A 143 11.23 24.39 -3.01
C HIS A 143 11.13 22.86 -2.87
N LEU A 144 12.19 22.17 -2.41
CA LEU A 144 12.18 20.73 -2.15
C LEU A 144 11.40 20.40 -0.87
N VAL A 145 11.57 21.22 0.16
CA VAL A 145 10.82 21.13 1.42
C VAL A 145 9.33 21.28 1.15
N GLU A 146 8.92 22.35 0.47
CA GLU A 146 7.51 22.60 0.13
C GLU A 146 6.92 21.49 -0.75
N ALA A 147 7.61 21.09 -1.81
CA ALA A 147 7.16 20.02 -2.70
C ALA A 147 6.99 18.69 -1.94
N THR A 148 7.87 18.40 -0.97
CA THR A 148 7.77 17.16 -0.18
C THR A 148 6.66 17.24 0.84
N ILE A 149 6.48 18.37 1.53
CA ILE A 149 5.37 18.62 2.47
C ILE A 149 4.02 18.44 1.77
N HIS A 150 3.85 19.08 0.61
CA HIS A 150 2.63 18.90 -0.19
C HIS A 150 2.46 17.47 -0.70
N GLY A 151 3.56 16.84 -1.10
CA GLY A 151 3.54 15.46 -1.59
C GLY A 151 3.08 14.44 -0.54
N VAL A 152 3.44 14.63 0.73
CA VAL A 152 2.94 13.79 1.83
C VAL A 152 1.55 14.22 2.33
N GLY A 153 0.89 15.16 1.66
CA GLY A 153 -0.47 15.59 1.97
C GLY A 153 -0.61 16.45 3.23
N LEU A 154 0.42 17.23 3.58
CA LEU A 154 0.35 18.23 4.63
C LEU A 154 -0.03 19.58 4.00
N LEU A 155 -1.08 20.21 4.54
CA LEU A 155 -1.71 21.39 3.92
C LEU A 155 -1.13 22.72 4.42
N ASP A 156 -0.69 22.76 5.68
CA ASP A 156 -0.19 23.97 6.34
C ASP A 156 1.28 23.74 6.79
N PRO A 157 2.26 24.20 5.99
CA PRO A 157 3.68 24.05 6.33
C PRO A 157 4.11 24.80 7.58
N ASP A 158 3.37 25.83 7.98
CA ASP A 158 3.70 26.70 9.09
C ASP A 158 2.98 26.31 10.40
N ALA A 159 2.17 25.23 10.38
CA ALA A 159 1.57 24.68 11.58
C ALA A 159 2.64 24.11 12.53
N GLN A 160 2.41 24.28 13.85
CA GLN A 160 3.30 23.75 14.89
C GLN A 160 3.13 22.24 15.06
N CYS A 161 4.22 21.57 15.44
CA CYS A 161 4.23 20.10 15.57
C CYS A 161 3.42 19.59 16.77
N ASP A 162 3.15 20.41 17.78
CA ASP A 162 2.37 20.07 18.98
C ASP A 162 0.86 19.87 18.71
N VAL A 163 0.32 20.56 17.70
CA VAL A 163 -1.10 20.46 17.34
C VAL A 163 -1.41 19.35 16.36
N LEU A 164 -0.39 18.63 15.88
CA LEU A 164 -0.55 17.60 14.85
C LEU A 164 -1.14 16.30 15.42
N SER A 165 -1.99 15.67 14.62
CA SER A 165 -2.40 14.28 14.88
C SER A 165 -1.21 13.31 14.71
N GLY A 166 -1.27 12.13 15.33
CA GLY A 166 -0.22 11.12 15.18
C GLY A 166 0.08 10.74 13.73
N GLY A 167 -0.95 10.72 12.87
CA GLY A 167 -0.77 10.49 11.43
C GLY A 167 -0.04 11.64 10.72
N GLU A 168 -0.27 12.89 11.13
CA GLU A 168 0.45 14.06 10.59
C GLU A 168 1.90 14.10 11.05
N VAL A 169 2.16 13.82 12.33
CA VAL A 169 3.52 13.69 12.87
C VAL A 169 4.32 12.66 12.05
N ARG A 170 3.72 11.52 11.74
CA ARG A 170 4.36 10.48 10.94
C ARG A 170 4.62 10.92 9.50
N ARG A 171 3.72 11.70 8.90
CA ARG A 171 3.94 12.30 7.56
C ARG A 171 5.07 13.33 7.57
N VAL A 172 5.22 14.11 8.65
CA VAL A 172 6.36 15.02 8.83
C VAL A 172 7.67 14.24 8.88
N ALA A 173 7.72 13.13 9.66
CA ALA A 173 8.91 12.28 9.75
C ALA A 173 9.26 11.64 8.40
N LEU A 174 8.26 11.17 7.65
CA LEU A 174 8.47 10.66 6.30
C LEU A 174 9.03 11.75 5.37
N ALA A 175 8.47 12.95 5.41
CA ALA A 175 8.96 14.08 4.62
C ALA A 175 10.41 14.44 4.98
N GLN A 176 10.73 14.53 6.27
CA GLN A 176 12.09 14.76 6.77
C GLN A 176 13.06 13.69 6.29
N LEU A 177 12.67 12.41 6.35
CA LEU A 177 13.49 11.30 5.88
C LEU A 177 13.73 11.35 4.37
N LEU A 178 12.71 11.69 3.58
CA LEU A 178 12.84 11.76 2.11
C LEU A 178 13.76 12.89 1.64
N VAL A 179 13.85 14.00 2.39
CA VAL A 179 14.76 15.10 2.06
C VAL A 179 16.19 14.86 2.57
N SER A 180 16.38 14.01 3.58
CA SER A 180 17.69 13.76 4.21
C SER A 180 18.67 12.97 3.34
N GLN A 181 18.18 12.29 2.31
CA GLN A 181 18.97 11.48 1.35
C GLN A 181 20.04 10.61 2.03
N PRO A 182 19.68 9.68 2.90
CA PRO A 182 20.62 8.78 3.56
C PRO A 182 21.24 7.78 2.57
N ASP A 183 22.30 7.10 3.00
CA ASP A 183 22.96 6.07 2.19
C ASP A 183 22.15 4.76 2.15
N ILE A 184 21.20 4.56 3.08
CA ILE A 184 20.23 3.46 3.12
C ILE A 184 18.93 3.94 3.76
N PHE A 185 17.78 3.56 3.18
CA PHE A 185 16.45 3.81 3.73
C PHE A 185 15.90 2.57 4.42
N LEU A 186 15.47 2.72 5.66
CA LEU A 186 14.73 1.71 6.42
C LEU A 186 13.34 2.26 6.74
N LEU A 187 12.31 1.71 6.10
CA LEU A 187 10.94 2.21 6.22
C LEU A 187 10.06 1.17 6.91
N ASP A 188 9.52 1.51 8.09
CA ASP A 188 8.59 0.65 8.84
C ASP A 188 7.15 1.15 8.66
N GLU A 189 6.36 0.44 7.84
CA GLU A 189 4.97 0.73 7.47
C GLU A 189 4.74 2.19 7.01
N PRO A 190 5.46 2.67 5.98
CA PRO A 190 5.38 4.07 5.56
C PRO A 190 4.02 4.46 4.96
N THR A 191 3.21 3.49 4.55
CA THR A 191 1.89 3.71 3.95
C THR A 191 0.75 3.85 4.97
N ASN A 192 0.98 3.51 6.25
CA ASN A 192 -0.05 3.62 7.27
C ASN A 192 -0.47 5.09 7.47
N HIS A 193 -1.77 5.32 7.56
CA HIS A 193 -2.39 6.65 7.70
C HIS A 193 -2.22 7.59 6.49
N LEU A 194 -1.69 7.09 5.37
CA LEU A 194 -1.64 7.82 4.11
C LEU A 194 -2.90 7.53 3.29
N ASP A 195 -3.42 8.55 2.64
CA ASP A 195 -4.46 8.32 1.64
C ASP A 195 -3.87 7.79 0.31
N THR A 196 -4.73 7.27 -0.52
CA THR A 196 -4.35 6.57 -1.75
C THR A 196 -3.54 7.44 -2.72
N PHE A 197 -3.80 8.76 -2.73
CA PHE A 197 -3.08 9.70 -3.60
C PHE A 197 -1.67 9.97 -3.09
N VAL A 198 -1.52 10.12 -1.76
CA VAL A 198 -0.21 10.26 -1.11
C VAL A 198 0.61 8.98 -1.28
N ILE A 199 -0.01 7.79 -1.18
CA ILE A 199 0.66 6.52 -1.43
C ILE A 199 1.18 6.44 -2.88
N ALA A 200 0.39 6.87 -3.87
CA ALA A 200 0.81 6.90 -5.27
C ALA A 200 1.99 7.86 -5.50
N TRP A 201 1.98 9.03 -4.87
CA TRP A 201 3.10 9.97 -4.89
C TRP A 201 4.36 9.39 -4.23
N LEU A 202 4.21 8.75 -3.05
CA LEU A 202 5.31 8.09 -2.35
C LEU A 202 5.93 6.98 -3.20
N GLU A 203 5.12 6.16 -3.85
CA GLU A 203 5.55 5.11 -4.77
C GLU A 203 6.48 5.68 -5.85
N GLU A 204 6.05 6.76 -6.52
CA GLU A 204 6.84 7.40 -7.56
C GLU A 204 8.15 7.99 -7.00
N ARG A 205 8.10 8.59 -5.81
CA ARG A 205 9.28 9.14 -5.15
C ARG A 205 10.29 8.05 -4.78
N LEU A 206 9.83 6.93 -4.21
CA LEU A 206 10.69 5.79 -3.84
C LEU A 206 11.33 5.12 -5.07
N ARG A 207 10.66 5.11 -6.22
CA ARG A 207 11.24 4.62 -7.49
C ARG A 207 12.45 5.44 -7.95
N GLN A 208 12.42 6.75 -7.72
CA GLN A 208 13.49 7.67 -8.14
C GLN A 208 14.72 7.58 -7.23
N ILE A 209 14.58 7.09 -5.98
CA ILE A 209 15.67 6.92 -5.03
C ILE A 209 16.60 5.81 -5.52
N LYS A 210 17.90 6.10 -5.59
CA LYS A 210 18.93 5.14 -5.98
C LYS A 210 19.55 4.39 -4.80
N ALA A 211 19.45 4.97 -3.60
CA ALA A 211 19.96 4.34 -2.39
C ALA A 211 19.20 3.03 -2.09
N PRO A 212 19.86 2.03 -1.47
CA PRO A 212 19.19 0.81 -1.02
C PRO A 212 18.03 1.10 -0.10
N LEU A 213 17.01 0.26 -0.20
CA LEU A 213 15.77 0.38 0.52
C LEU A 213 15.41 -0.94 1.20
N VAL A 214 15.13 -0.92 2.51
CA VAL A 214 14.47 -2.00 3.24
C VAL A 214 13.10 -1.51 3.68
N LEU A 215 12.06 -2.13 3.15
CA LEU A 215 10.67 -1.71 3.30
C LEU A 215 9.87 -2.78 4.04
N VAL A 216 9.33 -2.44 5.20
CA VAL A 216 8.27 -3.21 5.86
C VAL A 216 6.95 -2.59 5.48
N THR A 217 6.07 -3.33 4.83
CA THR A 217 4.73 -2.86 4.50
C THR A 217 3.77 -4.00 4.21
N HIS A 218 2.49 -3.74 4.42
CA HIS A 218 1.39 -4.60 3.99
C HIS A 218 0.77 -4.17 2.65
N ASP A 219 1.22 -3.05 2.07
CA ASP A 219 0.83 -2.61 0.73
C ASP A 219 1.49 -3.49 -0.35
N ARG A 220 0.67 -4.36 -0.95
CA ARG A 220 1.12 -5.35 -1.94
C ARG A 220 1.52 -4.72 -3.27
N TYR A 221 0.87 -3.60 -3.67
CA TYR A 221 1.26 -2.86 -4.86
C TYR A 221 2.63 -2.23 -4.70
N LEU A 222 2.90 -1.65 -3.52
CA LEU A 222 4.19 -1.08 -3.22
C LEU A 222 5.29 -2.16 -3.22
N LEU A 223 5.02 -3.33 -2.63
CA LEU A 223 5.94 -4.47 -2.67
C LEU A 223 6.16 -4.97 -4.10
N ASP A 224 5.13 -5.02 -4.94
CA ASP A 224 5.26 -5.57 -6.29
C ASP A 224 6.01 -4.62 -7.24
N ARG A 225 5.90 -3.30 -7.01
CA ARG A 225 6.44 -2.28 -7.91
C ARG A 225 7.80 -1.71 -7.50
N ILE A 226 8.15 -1.80 -6.21
CA ILE A 226 9.36 -1.15 -5.66
C ILE A 226 10.46 -2.14 -5.34
N VAL A 227 10.14 -3.36 -4.88
CA VAL A 227 11.16 -4.28 -4.36
C VAL A 227 11.61 -5.30 -5.41
N ASP A 228 12.89 -5.67 -5.34
CA ASP A 228 13.50 -6.66 -6.22
C ASP A 228 13.55 -8.05 -5.57
N ARG A 229 13.49 -8.11 -4.25
CA ARG A 229 13.41 -9.34 -3.47
C ARG A 229 12.63 -9.15 -2.19
N ILE A 230 11.96 -10.22 -1.77
CA ILE A 230 11.22 -10.27 -0.51
C ILE A 230 11.95 -11.18 0.47
N VAL A 231 12.01 -10.73 1.73
CA VAL A 231 12.53 -11.49 2.86
C VAL A 231 11.39 -11.71 3.84
N GLU A 232 10.99 -12.96 4.04
CA GLU A 232 9.94 -13.34 4.99
C GLU A 232 10.57 -13.78 6.32
N ILE A 233 10.08 -13.21 7.42
CA ILE A 233 10.37 -13.72 8.77
C ILE A 233 9.26 -14.71 9.13
N ASP A 234 9.61 -15.98 9.22
CA ASP A 234 8.71 -17.05 9.59
C ASP A 234 9.35 -17.88 10.71
N GLN A 235 8.69 -17.97 11.86
CA GLN A 235 9.16 -18.69 13.06
C GLN A 235 10.61 -18.36 13.48
N GLY A 236 11.00 -17.10 13.34
CA GLY A 236 12.34 -16.60 13.70
C GLY A 236 13.43 -16.87 12.65
N SER A 237 13.12 -17.52 11.54
CA SER A 237 14.02 -17.77 10.41
C SER A 237 13.72 -16.82 9.25
N LEU A 238 14.73 -16.56 8.39
CA LEU A 238 14.55 -15.76 7.17
C LEU A 238 14.46 -16.66 5.94
N TYR A 239 13.45 -16.38 5.12
CA TYR A 239 13.28 -16.99 3.81
C TYR A 239 13.39 -15.91 2.74
N HIS A 240 14.19 -16.15 1.72
CA HIS A 240 14.47 -15.21 0.65
C HIS A 240 13.74 -15.60 -0.63
N TYR A 241 13.01 -14.65 -1.22
CA TYR A 241 12.26 -14.82 -2.46
C TYR A 241 12.68 -13.75 -3.46
N LYS A 242 12.82 -14.13 -4.72
CA LYS A 242 13.17 -13.20 -5.81
C LYS A 242 11.91 -12.58 -6.40
N GLY A 243 11.98 -11.29 -6.71
CA GLY A 243 10.88 -10.54 -7.32
C GLY A 243 9.97 -9.87 -6.30
N GLY A 244 8.86 -9.30 -6.80
CA GLY A 244 7.84 -8.62 -6.02
C GLY A 244 6.86 -9.57 -5.32
N TYR A 245 5.75 -8.99 -4.84
CA TYR A 245 4.75 -9.71 -4.06
C TYR A 245 4.08 -10.88 -4.83
N SER A 246 3.78 -10.68 -6.11
CA SER A 246 3.16 -11.72 -6.94
C SER A 246 4.05 -12.97 -7.03
N SER A 247 5.32 -12.78 -7.31
CA SER A 247 6.31 -13.87 -7.37
C SER A 247 6.56 -14.53 -6.00
N TYR A 248 6.53 -13.75 -4.92
CA TYR A 248 6.61 -14.26 -3.55
C TYR A 248 5.49 -15.25 -3.24
N VAL A 249 4.24 -14.91 -3.60
CA VAL A 249 3.08 -15.77 -3.33
C VAL A 249 3.24 -17.15 -3.99
N GLU A 250 3.70 -17.19 -5.23
CA GLU A 250 3.95 -18.44 -5.96
C GLU A 250 5.06 -19.26 -5.31
N GLN A 251 6.23 -18.65 -5.04
CA GLN A 251 7.37 -19.31 -4.45
C GLN A 251 7.09 -19.79 -3.02
N ARG A 252 6.36 -19.01 -2.22
CA ARG A 252 5.92 -19.39 -0.87
C ARG A 252 4.99 -20.60 -0.91
N THR A 253 4.02 -20.59 -1.81
CA THR A 253 3.08 -21.72 -1.98
C THR A 253 3.83 -22.99 -2.31
N ALA A 254 4.76 -22.94 -3.27
CA ALA A 254 5.58 -24.08 -3.63
C ALA A 254 6.44 -24.59 -2.44
N ARG A 255 7.04 -23.67 -1.65
CA ARG A 255 7.77 -24.04 -0.43
C ARG A 255 6.88 -24.79 0.56
N LEU A 256 5.69 -24.22 0.86
CA LEU A 256 4.76 -24.82 1.82
C LEU A 256 4.25 -26.21 1.37
N GLU A 257 4.08 -26.43 0.08
CA GLU A 257 3.70 -27.73 -0.48
C GLU A 257 4.80 -28.78 -0.26
N VAL A 258 6.07 -28.43 -0.52
CA VAL A 258 7.22 -29.30 -0.28
C VAL A 258 7.32 -29.64 1.20
N GLU A 259 7.32 -28.64 2.07
CA GLU A 259 7.38 -28.85 3.52
C GLU A 259 6.21 -29.70 4.04
N ALA A 260 4.99 -29.54 3.48
CA ALA A 260 3.84 -30.37 3.83
C ALA A 260 4.01 -31.82 3.39
N GLN A 261 4.67 -32.05 2.25
CA GLN A 261 4.99 -33.40 1.77
C GLN A 261 6.06 -34.08 2.64
N ASP A 262 7.09 -33.32 3.03
CA ASP A 262 8.16 -33.80 3.92
C ASP A 262 7.61 -34.19 5.29
N GLU A 263 6.73 -33.36 5.87
CA GLU A 263 6.08 -33.64 7.14
C GLU A 263 5.16 -34.88 7.08
N ARG A 264 4.39 -35.04 6.01
CA ARG A 264 3.59 -36.25 5.79
C ARG A 264 4.49 -37.48 5.75
N SER A 265 5.64 -37.38 5.07
CA SER A 265 6.64 -38.47 4.98
C SER A 265 7.26 -38.78 6.34
N ARG A 266 7.60 -37.75 7.14
CA ARG A 266 8.09 -37.85 8.52
C ARG A 266 7.07 -38.55 9.41
N LEU A 267 5.81 -38.13 9.38
CA LEU A 267 4.74 -38.74 10.18
C LEU A 267 4.48 -40.20 9.81
N LEU A 268 4.56 -40.57 8.53
CA LEU A 268 4.44 -41.96 8.09
C LEU A 268 5.61 -42.79 8.60
N LEU A 269 6.83 -42.26 8.56
CA LEU A 269 8.02 -42.89 9.08
C LEU A 269 7.92 -43.05 10.61
N LEU A 270 7.53 -41.98 11.32
CA LEU A 270 7.34 -42.00 12.77
C LEU A 270 6.31 -43.05 13.20
N ARG A 271 5.17 -43.15 12.50
CA ARG A 271 4.16 -44.20 12.76
C ARG A 271 4.74 -45.61 12.60
N ARG A 272 5.56 -45.83 11.58
CA ARG A 272 6.22 -47.10 11.32
C ARG A 272 7.24 -47.45 12.41
N GLU A 273 8.06 -46.48 12.80
CA GLU A 273 9.08 -46.66 13.84
C GLU A 273 8.43 -46.81 15.23
N THR A 274 7.36 -46.08 15.54
CA THR A 274 6.57 -46.23 16.78
C THR A 274 5.96 -47.65 16.86
N ALA A 275 5.40 -48.15 15.75
CA ALA A 275 4.88 -49.53 15.72
C ALA A 275 5.98 -50.58 15.94
N TRP A 276 7.19 -50.32 15.46
CA TRP A 276 8.35 -51.18 15.72
C TRP A 276 8.81 -51.08 17.17
N MET A 277 8.91 -49.92 17.77
CA MET A 277 9.25 -49.68 19.18
C MET A 277 8.29 -50.40 20.13
N ARG A 278 6.96 -50.34 19.86
CA ARG A 278 5.91 -51.01 20.67
C ARG A 278 6.05 -52.56 20.67
N ARG A 279 6.70 -53.16 19.64
CA ARG A 279 6.93 -54.60 19.57
C ARG A 279 8.12 -55.06 20.41
N GLY A 280 8.77 -54.20 21.17
CA GLY A 280 9.87 -54.55 22.09
C GLY A 280 11.13 -55.03 21.38
N PRO A 281 11.90 -54.18 20.73
CA PRO A 281 13.13 -54.55 20.01
C PRO A 281 14.17 -55.11 21.00
N LYS A 282 14.82 -56.24 20.63
CA LYS A 282 15.94 -56.80 21.40
C LYS A 282 17.13 -55.82 21.34
N ALA A 283 17.37 -55.09 22.45
CA ALA A 283 18.35 -53.99 22.56
C ALA A 283 19.83 -54.35 22.37
N ARG A 284 20.18 -55.64 22.08
CA ARG A 284 21.56 -56.14 22.08
C ARG A 284 22.32 -56.00 20.76
N SER A 285 21.71 -55.48 19.68
CA SER A 285 22.40 -55.28 18.40
C SER A 285 22.67 -53.81 18.09
N THR A 286 23.82 -53.51 17.47
CA THR A 286 24.21 -52.16 17.05
C THR A 286 23.16 -51.53 16.10
N LYS A 287 22.53 -52.37 15.26
CA LYS A 287 21.44 -51.96 14.36
C LYS A 287 20.18 -51.51 15.11
N ALA A 288 19.86 -52.13 16.27
CA ALA A 288 18.74 -51.73 17.11
C ALA A 288 18.99 -50.38 17.79
N LYS A 289 20.21 -50.11 18.26
CA LYS A 289 20.60 -48.81 18.85
C LYS A 289 20.50 -47.67 17.83
N ALA A 290 21.05 -47.86 16.64
CA ALA A 290 20.99 -46.85 15.58
C ALA A 290 19.53 -46.53 15.14
N ARG A 291 18.62 -47.52 15.20
CA ARG A 291 17.21 -47.32 14.87
C ARG A 291 16.44 -46.61 16.00
N ILE A 292 16.78 -46.90 17.26
CA ILE A 292 16.26 -46.18 18.43
C ILE A 292 16.69 -44.70 18.36
N GLN A 293 17.97 -44.45 18.12
CA GLN A 293 18.48 -43.10 17.97
C GLN A 293 17.74 -42.34 16.86
N ARG A 294 17.54 -42.95 15.69
CA ARG A 294 16.76 -42.35 14.59
C ARG A 294 15.30 -42.08 14.98
N TYR A 295 14.70 -42.94 15.79
CA TYR A 295 13.35 -42.68 16.30
C TYR A 295 13.32 -41.48 17.26
N GLU A 296 14.29 -41.39 18.16
CA GLU A 296 14.44 -40.26 19.07
C GLU A 296 14.69 -38.96 18.30
N ASP A 297 15.55 -39.00 17.29
CA ASP A 297 15.79 -37.86 16.40
C ASP A 297 14.49 -37.41 15.69
N LEU A 298 13.69 -38.37 15.16
CA LEU A 298 12.41 -38.09 14.51
C LEU A 298 11.35 -37.55 15.47
N VAL A 299 11.37 -37.94 16.75
CA VAL A 299 10.47 -37.39 17.78
C VAL A 299 10.89 -35.98 18.19
N ASN A 300 12.22 -35.78 18.35
CA ASN A 300 12.76 -34.47 18.74
C ASN A 300 12.73 -33.43 17.63
N ASP A 301 12.64 -33.86 16.36
CA ASP A 301 12.51 -33.03 15.18
C ASP A 301 11.02 -32.70 14.90
N GLU A 302 10.27 -32.39 15.97
CA GLU A 302 8.89 -31.92 15.83
C GLU A 302 8.90 -30.53 15.19
N PRO A 303 8.34 -30.36 13.98
CA PRO A 303 8.17 -29.02 13.42
C PRO A 303 7.25 -28.23 14.35
N GLU A 304 7.61 -26.98 14.61
CA GLU A 304 6.75 -26.05 15.35
C GLU A 304 5.37 -26.00 14.68
N GLU A 305 4.31 -25.95 15.50
CA GLU A 305 2.92 -25.87 15.01
C GLU A 305 2.79 -24.77 13.95
N ARG A 306 2.50 -25.19 12.72
CA ARG A 306 2.29 -24.23 11.62
C ARG A 306 1.09 -23.38 11.93
N SER A 307 1.19 -22.09 11.65
CA SER A 307 0.02 -21.24 11.57
C SER A 307 -0.91 -21.81 10.50
N GLN A 308 -2.06 -22.34 10.94
CA GLN A 308 -3.10 -22.84 10.04
C GLN A 308 -3.54 -21.69 9.15
N ASP A 309 -3.85 -21.97 7.88
CA ASP A 309 -4.44 -20.97 7.00
C ASP A 309 -5.76 -20.49 7.61
N LEU A 310 -5.87 -19.17 7.75
CA LEU A 310 -7.06 -18.52 8.26
C LEU A 310 -8.23 -18.77 7.29
N ALA A 311 -9.25 -19.49 7.71
CA ALA A 311 -10.47 -19.69 6.95
C ALA A 311 -11.63 -18.94 7.63
N MET A 312 -11.91 -17.72 7.14
CA MET A 312 -13.00 -16.90 7.67
C MET A 312 -14.30 -17.14 6.91
N ARG A 313 -15.43 -17.25 7.62
CA ARG A 313 -16.77 -17.37 7.02
C ARG A 313 -17.78 -16.53 7.78
N PHE A 314 -18.57 -15.74 7.06
CA PHE A 314 -19.67 -14.98 7.66
C PHE A 314 -20.83 -15.87 8.07
N VAL A 315 -21.38 -15.62 9.25
CA VAL A 315 -22.66 -16.17 9.65
C VAL A 315 -23.75 -15.51 8.80
N MET A 316 -24.54 -16.31 8.09
CA MET A 316 -25.59 -15.80 7.21
C MET A 316 -26.74 -15.21 8.04
N GLY A 317 -26.98 -13.92 7.89
CA GLY A 317 -28.16 -13.24 8.41
C GLY A 317 -29.41 -13.48 7.56
N ARG A 318 -30.49 -12.71 7.81
CA ARG A 318 -31.71 -12.71 6.97
C ARG A 318 -31.36 -12.26 5.55
N ARG A 319 -32.03 -12.82 4.55
CA ARG A 319 -31.93 -12.36 3.16
C ARG A 319 -32.30 -10.88 3.05
N LEU A 320 -31.52 -10.12 2.27
CA LEU A 320 -31.86 -8.75 1.91
C LEU A 320 -33.09 -8.69 1.00
N GLY A 321 -33.95 -7.72 1.25
CA GLY A 321 -34.98 -7.32 0.29
C GLY A 321 -34.38 -6.53 -0.88
N ASN A 322 -35.18 -6.24 -1.90
CA ASN A 322 -34.73 -5.50 -3.09
C ASN A 322 -34.29 -4.06 -2.79
N ARG A 323 -34.76 -3.46 -1.70
CA ARG A 323 -34.33 -2.12 -1.23
C ARG A 323 -33.44 -2.30 -0.01
N VAL A 324 -32.21 -1.85 -0.12
CA VAL A 324 -31.22 -1.92 0.98
C VAL A 324 -31.08 -0.54 1.63
N LEU A 325 -30.43 0.38 0.97
CA LEU A 325 -30.25 1.76 1.43
C LEU A 325 -30.34 2.70 0.22
N LYS A 326 -31.03 3.82 0.38
CA LYS A 326 -31.12 4.85 -0.65
C LYS A 326 -30.93 6.22 -0.04
N LEU A 327 -29.91 6.93 -0.52
CA LEU A 327 -29.61 8.31 -0.17
C LEU A 327 -30.16 9.20 -1.27
N LYS A 328 -30.91 10.24 -0.92
CA LYS A 328 -31.45 11.23 -1.85
C LYS A 328 -31.02 12.62 -1.41
N GLY A 329 -30.13 13.24 -2.15
CA GLY A 329 -29.63 14.58 -1.90
C GLY A 329 -29.00 14.77 -0.54
N VAL A 330 -28.37 13.74 0.02
CA VAL A 330 -27.77 13.77 1.35
C VAL A 330 -26.56 14.68 1.35
N GLN A 331 -26.55 15.66 2.28
CA GLN A 331 -25.47 16.61 2.49
C GLN A 331 -25.23 16.82 3.98
N HIS A 332 -23.98 17.07 4.39
CA HIS A 332 -23.64 17.40 5.77
C HIS A 332 -22.45 18.36 5.86
N SER A 333 -22.55 19.31 6.80
CA SER A 333 -21.56 20.36 7.01
C SER A 333 -21.21 20.49 8.50
N TYR A 334 -19.96 20.80 8.79
CA TYR A 334 -19.56 21.23 10.12
C TYR A 334 -19.29 22.74 10.10
N GLY A 335 -20.21 23.51 10.66
CA GLY A 335 -20.18 24.97 10.60
C GLY A 335 -20.27 25.47 9.15
N ALA A 336 -19.28 26.24 8.68
CA ALA A 336 -19.25 26.74 7.30
C ALA A 336 -18.64 25.77 6.27
N ARG A 337 -18.08 24.65 6.73
CA ARG A 337 -17.40 23.69 5.85
C ARG A 337 -18.33 22.55 5.47
N VAL A 338 -18.64 22.43 4.18
CA VAL A 338 -19.32 21.24 3.64
C VAL A 338 -18.32 20.08 3.66
N VAL A 339 -18.66 19.03 4.41
CA VAL A 339 -17.80 17.83 4.57
C VAL A 339 -18.31 16.68 3.72
N VAL A 340 -19.63 16.49 3.66
CA VAL A 340 -20.26 15.56 2.74
C VAL A 340 -21.04 16.40 1.74
N PRO A 341 -20.55 16.54 0.51
CA PRO A 341 -21.29 17.26 -0.53
C PRO A 341 -22.52 16.45 -0.94
N LYS A 342 -23.45 17.08 -1.65
CA LYS A 342 -24.72 16.46 -2.04
C LYS A 342 -24.52 15.16 -2.81
N ILE A 343 -25.07 14.06 -2.26
CA ILE A 343 -24.88 12.70 -2.79
C ILE A 343 -26.24 12.03 -3.00
N ASP A 344 -26.39 11.42 -4.18
CA ASP A 344 -27.48 10.51 -4.52
C ASP A 344 -26.89 9.12 -4.79
N ILE A 345 -27.23 8.14 -3.95
CA ILE A 345 -26.73 6.75 -4.08
C ILE A 345 -27.82 5.77 -3.72
N GLU A 346 -27.91 4.68 -4.49
CA GLU A 346 -28.79 3.57 -4.18
C GLU A 346 -27.94 2.29 -4.03
N ILE A 347 -27.96 1.73 -2.79
CA ILE A 347 -27.24 0.50 -2.47
C ILE A 347 -28.20 -0.66 -2.69
N THR A 348 -27.81 -1.55 -3.59
CA THR A 348 -28.58 -2.75 -3.97
C THR A 348 -28.04 -4.01 -3.28
N PRO A 349 -28.82 -5.10 -3.22
CA PRO A 349 -28.31 -6.38 -2.75
C PRO A 349 -27.08 -6.83 -3.52
N ASN A 350 -26.09 -7.38 -2.82
CA ASN A 350 -24.79 -7.81 -3.36
C ASN A 350 -23.90 -6.69 -3.95
N MET A 351 -24.30 -5.43 -3.83
CA MET A 351 -23.44 -4.31 -4.19
C MET A 351 -22.22 -4.24 -3.26
N ARG A 352 -21.06 -3.96 -3.81
CA ARG A 352 -19.80 -3.82 -3.10
C ARG A 352 -19.21 -2.46 -3.42
N LEU A 353 -19.47 -1.51 -2.52
CA LEU A 353 -19.10 -0.12 -2.67
C LEU A 353 -17.81 0.18 -1.88
N GLY A 354 -16.73 0.51 -2.59
CA GLY A 354 -15.54 1.12 -2.01
C GLY A 354 -15.73 2.63 -1.91
N ILE A 355 -15.36 3.25 -0.80
CA ILE A 355 -15.36 4.71 -0.62
C ILE A 355 -13.93 5.17 -0.47
N VAL A 356 -13.48 6.07 -1.35
CA VAL A 356 -12.13 6.60 -1.39
C VAL A 356 -12.12 8.12 -1.46
N GLY A 357 -11.01 8.73 -1.12
CA GLY A 357 -10.81 10.17 -1.17
C GLY A 357 -9.73 10.64 -0.21
N PRO A 358 -9.29 11.89 -0.31
CA PRO A 358 -8.28 12.46 0.58
C PRO A 358 -8.67 12.39 2.05
N ASN A 359 -7.69 12.52 2.93
CA ASN A 359 -7.97 12.63 4.35
C ASN A 359 -8.79 13.91 4.62
N GLY A 360 -9.84 13.80 5.44
CA GLY A 360 -10.78 14.88 5.70
C GLY A 360 -11.85 15.13 4.63
N ALA A 361 -11.96 14.28 3.59
CA ALA A 361 -13.00 14.36 2.56
C ALA A 361 -14.39 13.87 3.02
N GLY A 362 -14.58 13.54 4.30
CA GLY A 362 -15.89 13.18 4.85
C GLY A 362 -16.23 11.69 4.79
N LYS A 363 -15.29 10.80 4.50
CA LYS A 363 -15.50 9.34 4.42
C LYS A 363 -16.19 8.78 5.68
N THR A 364 -15.58 8.95 6.84
CA THR A 364 -16.13 8.51 8.13
C THR A 364 -17.45 9.22 8.48
N THR A 365 -17.60 10.50 8.11
CA THR A 365 -18.87 11.23 8.29
C THR A 365 -19.99 10.59 7.48
N LEU A 366 -19.73 10.26 6.20
CA LEU A 366 -20.68 9.57 5.35
C LEU A 366 -21.06 8.19 5.92
N LEU A 367 -20.08 7.42 6.45
CA LEU A 367 -20.38 6.16 7.12
C LEU A 367 -21.27 6.34 8.35
N ARG A 368 -21.03 7.35 9.20
CA ARG A 368 -21.88 7.65 10.36
C ARG A 368 -23.31 8.00 9.96
N ILE A 369 -23.46 8.73 8.86
CA ILE A 369 -24.76 9.04 8.29
C ILE A 369 -25.46 7.76 7.80
N LEU A 370 -24.76 6.89 7.09
CA LEU A 370 -25.27 5.58 6.64
C LEU A 370 -25.66 4.67 7.80
N LEU A 371 -24.93 4.71 8.89
CA LEU A 371 -25.23 3.96 10.13
C LEU A 371 -26.43 4.55 10.92
N GLY A 372 -26.83 5.79 10.63
CA GLY A 372 -27.86 6.50 11.38
C GLY A 372 -27.34 7.06 12.72
N GLN A 373 -26.03 7.18 12.87
CA GLN A 373 -25.37 7.78 14.05
C GLN A 373 -25.27 9.30 13.94
N LEU A 374 -25.45 9.84 12.72
CA LEU A 374 -25.44 11.25 12.41
C LEU A 374 -26.57 11.55 11.43
N GLU A 375 -27.39 12.56 11.73
CA GLU A 375 -28.43 13.04 10.83
C GLU A 375 -27.79 13.95 9.75
N PRO A 376 -28.18 13.82 8.48
CA PRO A 376 -27.73 14.76 7.44
C PRO A 376 -28.41 16.11 7.62
N ASP A 377 -27.73 17.21 7.20
CA ASP A 377 -28.33 18.55 7.21
C ASP A 377 -29.43 18.68 6.14
N GLU A 378 -29.21 18.03 4.99
CA GLU A 378 -30.16 17.97 3.88
C GLU A 378 -30.28 16.55 3.34
N GLY A 379 -31.43 16.26 2.73
CA GLY A 379 -31.71 14.98 2.08
C GLY A 379 -32.39 13.96 2.98
N ILE A 380 -32.60 12.77 2.43
CA ILE A 380 -33.35 11.70 3.08
C ILE A 380 -32.60 10.37 2.88
N ILE A 381 -32.61 9.53 3.93
CA ILE A 381 -32.09 8.17 3.88
C ILE A 381 -33.26 7.20 4.05
N GLU A 382 -33.52 6.42 3.01
CA GLU A 382 -34.49 5.33 3.05
C GLU A 382 -33.77 4.02 3.36
N ARG A 383 -34.20 3.33 4.42
CA ARG A 383 -33.62 2.03 4.83
C ARG A 383 -34.65 0.92 4.65
N GLY A 384 -34.24 -0.20 4.05
CA GLY A 384 -35.10 -1.39 3.91
C GLY A 384 -35.39 -2.05 5.26
N GLU A 385 -36.60 -2.59 5.44
CA GLU A 385 -37.06 -3.21 6.70
C GLU A 385 -36.25 -4.45 7.11
N THR A 386 -35.63 -5.14 6.15
CA THR A 386 -34.85 -6.36 6.41
C THR A 386 -33.37 -6.10 6.65
N VAL A 387 -32.93 -4.84 6.61
CA VAL A 387 -31.53 -4.44 6.75
C VAL A 387 -31.07 -4.59 8.20
N LYS A 388 -30.06 -5.44 8.41
CA LYS A 388 -29.27 -5.53 9.62
C LYS A 388 -27.84 -5.15 9.29
N VAL A 389 -27.37 -4.01 9.80
CA VAL A 389 -26.02 -3.52 9.57
C VAL A 389 -25.08 -4.10 10.63
N SER A 390 -23.95 -4.68 10.19
CA SER A 390 -22.79 -4.98 11.03
C SER A 390 -21.65 -4.06 10.64
N THR A 391 -20.93 -3.52 11.62
CA THR A 391 -19.90 -2.51 11.38
C THR A 391 -18.59 -2.83 12.11
N ILE A 392 -17.49 -2.43 11.49
CA ILE A 392 -16.20 -2.21 12.16
C ILE A 392 -15.93 -0.71 12.13
N ASP A 393 -15.85 -0.10 13.30
CA ASP A 393 -15.45 1.30 13.47
C ASP A 393 -13.91 1.41 13.59
N GLN A 394 -13.35 2.49 13.08
CA GLN A 394 -11.93 2.82 13.11
C GLN A 394 -11.36 2.82 14.54
N ARG A 395 -12.17 3.16 15.54
CA ARG A 395 -11.70 3.29 16.93
C ARG A 395 -11.42 1.96 17.63
N ARG A 396 -11.89 0.80 17.10
CA ARG A 396 -11.75 -0.53 17.74
C ARG A 396 -11.97 -0.52 19.27
N SER A 397 -12.64 0.52 19.76
CA SER A 397 -12.80 0.85 21.18
C SER A 397 -13.84 -0.02 21.90
N ASP A 398 -14.56 -0.87 21.17
CA ASP A 398 -15.65 -1.67 21.73
C ASP A 398 -15.21 -2.99 22.35
N LEU A 399 -13.89 -3.21 22.46
CA LEU A 399 -13.35 -4.38 23.15
C LEU A 399 -13.17 -4.06 24.65
N ASP A 400 -13.75 -4.88 25.52
CA ASP A 400 -13.58 -4.75 26.96
C ASP A 400 -12.18 -5.25 27.36
N PRO A 401 -11.27 -4.35 27.83
CA PRO A 401 -9.91 -4.73 28.17
C PRO A 401 -9.81 -5.77 29.28
N THR A 402 -10.83 -5.88 30.11
CA THR A 402 -10.87 -6.76 31.30
C THR A 402 -11.33 -8.18 30.97
N LYS A 403 -11.92 -8.40 29.79
CA LYS A 403 -12.37 -9.72 29.34
C LYS A 403 -11.27 -10.52 28.66
N THR A 404 -11.40 -11.84 28.71
CA THR A 404 -10.57 -12.71 27.87
C THR A 404 -11.10 -12.76 26.42
N VAL A 405 -10.25 -13.17 25.49
CA VAL A 405 -10.64 -13.30 24.07
C VAL A 405 -11.92 -14.13 23.90
N VAL A 406 -12.02 -15.25 24.61
CA VAL A 406 -13.20 -16.11 24.53
C VAL A 406 -14.44 -15.43 25.11
N GLN A 407 -14.33 -14.73 26.21
CA GLN A 407 -15.44 -14.01 26.84
C GLN A 407 -15.93 -12.86 25.96
N GLU A 408 -15.01 -12.16 25.33
CA GLU A 408 -15.33 -11.02 24.46
C GLU A 408 -16.07 -11.45 23.18
N VAL A 409 -15.69 -12.58 22.61
CA VAL A 409 -16.28 -13.11 21.36
C VAL A 409 -17.52 -13.95 21.63
N ALA A 410 -17.57 -14.71 22.74
CA ALA A 410 -18.69 -15.58 23.08
C ALA A 410 -19.96 -14.80 23.43
N GLY A 411 -19.84 -13.58 23.99
CA GLY A 411 -20.96 -12.90 24.59
C GLY A 411 -21.61 -13.81 25.66
N GLU A 412 -22.92 -14.04 25.54
CA GLU A 412 -23.69 -14.93 26.44
C GLU A 412 -23.73 -16.40 25.98
N GLY A 413 -23.13 -16.73 24.80
CA GLY A 413 -23.29 -18.04 24.16
C GLY A 413 -22.00 -18.86 24.08
N ALA A 414 -22.04 -20.13 24.46
CA ALA A 414 -20.90 -21.06 24.27
C ALA A 414 -20.77 -21.58 22.82
N HIS A 415 -21.78 -21.37 21.99
CA HIS A 415 -21.86 -21.91 20.63
C HIS A 415 -22.35 -20.86 19.65
N VAL A 416 -21.86 -20.94 18.42
CA VAL A 416 -22.27 -20.11 17.29
C VAL A 416 -22.71 -20.97 16.12
N MET A 417 -23.65 -20.46 15.33
CA MET A 417 -24.11 -21.12 14.10
C MET A 417 -23.34 -20.59 12.92
N ILE A 418 -22.56 -21.44 12.25
CA ILE A 418 -21.87 -21.10 11.00
C ILE A 418 -22.57 -21.86 9.86
N GLY A 419 -23.41 -21.16 9.10
CA GLY A 419 -24.29 -21.83 8.14
C GLY A 419 -25.27 -22.75 8.85
N THR A 420 -25.19 -24.06 8.60
CA THR A 420 -26.00 -25.10 9.22
C THR A 420 -25.32 -25.80 10.41
N GLU A 421 -24.06 -25.52 10.65
CA GLU A 421 -23.25 -26.18 11.67
C GLU A 421 -23.21 -25.40 12.98
N ARG A 422 -23.37 -26.12 14.10
CA ARG A 422 -23.23 -25.58 15.45
C ARG A 422 -21.79 -25.80 15.92
N VAL A 423 -21.00 -24.69 16.01
CA VAL A 423 -19.59 -24.71 16.39
C VAL A 423 -19.40 -24.05 17.75
N THR A 424 -18.48 -24.56 18.58
CA THR A 424 -18.12 -23.86 19.82
C THR A 424 -17.34 -22.58 19.51
N VAL A 425 -17.53 -21.51 20.29
CA VAL A 425 -16.74 -20.28 20.16
C VAL A 425 -15.23 -20.57 20.28
N ALA A 426 -14.86 -21.52 21.12
CA ALA A 426 -13.46 -21.93 21.25
C ALA A 426 -12.89 -22.51 19.95
N SER A 427 -13.64 -23.38 19.25
CA SER A 427 -13.22 -23.93 17.95
C SER A 427 -13.26 -22.89 16.84
N PHE A 428 -14.20 -21.94 16.91
CA PHE A 428 -14.24 -20.80 15.99
C PHE A 428 -12.98 -19.90 16.13
N LEU A 429 -12.54 -19.64 17.36
CA LEU A 429 -11.34 -18.84 17.64
C LEU A 429 -10.03 -19.51 17.20
N ASP A 430 -9.99 -20.86 17.07
CA ASP A 430 -8.84 -21.55 16.48
C ASP A 430 -8.62 -21.08 15.03
N GLN A 431 -9.69 -20.82 14.28
CA GLN A 431 -9.61 -20.28 12.91
C GLN A 431 -9.03 -18.85 12.86
N PHE A 432 -9.00 -18.12 13.98
CA PHE A 432 -8.41 -16.77 14.10
C PHE A 432 -7.02 -16.77 14.75
N LEU A 433 -6.35 -17.92 14.78
CA LEU A 433 -5.03 -18.08 15.38
C LEU A 433 -4.99 -17.77 16.89
N PHE A 434 -6.05 -18.14 17.61
CA PHE A 434 -6.08 -18.13 19.06
C PHE A 434 -6.10 -19.57 19.61
N PRO A 435 -5.00 -20.35 19.48
CA PRO A 435 -4.98 -21.73 19.95
C PRO A 435 -4.88 -21.81 21.48
N GLY A 436 -5.48 -22.84 22.07
CA GLY A 436 -5.27 -23.25 23.46
C GLY A 436 -5.34 -22.11 24.49
N ALA A 437 -4.21 -21.85 25.14
CA ALA A 437 -4.09 -20.86 26.21
C ALA A 437 -4.31 -19.39 25.74
N LYS A 438 -4.05 -19.07 24.48
CA LYS A 438 -4.25 -17.72 23.93
C LYS A 438 -5.71 -17.23 24.02
N LYS A 439 -6.69 -18.13 24.03
CA LYS A 439 -8.11 -17.82 24.19
C LYS A 439 -8.45 -17.21 25.56
N GLN A 440 -7.61 -17.50 26.56
CA GLN A 440 -7.79 -17.02 27.94
C GLN A 440 -6.98 -15.76 28.24
N VAL A 441 -6.25 -15.22 27.28
CA VAL A 441 -5.49 -13.97 27.43
C VAL A 441 -6.46 -12.80 27.50
N LEU A 442 -6.20 -11.84 28.38
CA LEU A 442 -6.97 -10.60 28.48
C LEU A 442 -6.77 -9.73 27.24
N ILE A 443 -7.81 -9.04 26.81
CA ILE A 443 -7.79 -8.17 25.64
C ILE A 443 -6.72 -7.07 25.77
N GLU A 444 -6.49 -6.53 26.97
CA GLU A 444 -5.46 -5.51 27.21
C GLU A 444 -4.03 -5.97 26.86
N LYS A 445 -3.76 -7.29 26.98
CA LYS A 445 -2.43 -7.88 26.72
C LYS A 445 -2.20 -8.27 25.25
N LEU A 446 -3.21 -8.11 24.41
CA LEU A 446 -3.11 -8.44 22.99
C LEU A 446 -2.38 -7.35 22.22
N SER A 447 -1.59 -7.76 21.22
CA SER A 447 -1.04 -6.86 20.20
C SER A 447 -2.16 -6.21 19.35
N GLY A 448 -1.84 -5.09 18.66
CA GLY A 448 -2.80 -4.43 17.77
C GLY A 448 -3.40 -5.37 16.72
N GLY A 449 -2.58 -6.20 16.07
CA GLY A 449 -3.06 -7.18 15.10
C GLY A 449 -3.90 -8.31 15.71
N GLU A 450 -3.59 -8.75 16.94
CA GLU A 450 -4.43 -9.73 17.66
C GLU A 450 -5.78 -9.12 18.03
N ARG A 451 -5.82 -7.86 18.49
CA ARG A 451 -7.09 -7.14 18.73
C ARG A 451 -7.90 -7.01 17.43
N GLY A 452 -7.26 -6.69 16.30
CA GLY A 452 -7.90 -6.66 14.98
C GLY A 452 -8.58 -7.98 14.64
N ARG A 453 -7.92 -9.12 14.88
CA ARG A 453 -8.52 -10.45 14.65
C ARG A 453 -9.71 -10.74 15.57
N VAL A 454 -9.71 -10.26 16.83
CA VAL A 454 -10.87 -10.38 17.74
C VAL A 454 -12.06 -9.58 17.21
N VAL A 455 -11.83 -8.34 16.75
CA VAL A 455 -12.86 -7.50 16.14
C VAL A 455 -13.46 -8.18 14.90
N LEU A 456 -12.62 -8.75 14.03
CA LEU A 456 -13.07 -9.50 12.86
C LEU A 456 -13.89 -10.73 13.26
N ALA A 457 -13.47 -11.47 14.28
CA ALA A 457 -14.22 -12.62 14.79
C ALA A 457 -15.62 -12.21 15.26
N LYS A 458 -15.75 -11.09 16.01
CA LYS A 458 -17.05 -10.53 16.42
C LYS A 458 -17.91 -10.14 15.22
N LEU A 459 -17.35 -9.45 14.23
CA LEU A 459 -18.05 -9.05 13.01
C LEU A 459 -18.66 -10.26 12.28
N LEU A 460 -17.85 -11.32 12.12
CA LEU A 460 -18.27 -12.52 11.40
C LEU A 460 -19.43 -13.25 12.11
N LEU A 461 -19.53 -13.11 13.43
CA LEU A 461 -20.58 -13.71 14.25
C LEU A 461 -21.86 -12.87 14.34
N ASP A 462 -21.80 -11.57 14.08
CA ASP A 462 -22.96 -10.66 14.25
C ASP A 462 -24.13 -10.97 13.31
N GLY A 463 -23.87 -11.63 12.17
CA GLY A 463 -24.90 -12.07 11.23
C GLY A 463 -25.64 -10.92 10.56
N GLY A 464 -24.97 -9.79 10.32
CA GLY A 464 -25.50 -8.70 9.50
C GLY A 464 -25.61 -9.10 8.03
N ASN A 465 -26.52 -8.45 7.31
CA ASN A 465 -26.68 -8.62 5.86
C ASN A 465 -26.21 -7.40 5.06
N VAL A 466 -25.82 -6.31 5.76
CA VAL A 466 -25.10 -5.15 5.23
C VAL A 466 -23.87 -4.95 6.10
N LEU A 467 -22.68 -5.01 5.49
CA LEU A 467 -21.41 -4.76 6.16
C LEU A 467 -20.96 -3.34 5.88
N VAL A 468 -20.59 -2.61 6.93
CA VAL A 468 -20.01 -1.26 6.83
C VAL A 468 -18.67 -1.30 7.55
N LEU A 469 -17.58 -1.17 6.79
CA LEU A 469 -16.21 -1.31 7.27
C LEU A 469 -15.44 -0.01 7.09
N ASP A 470 -14.91 0.53 8.18
CA ASP A 470 -14.04 1.72 8.16
C ASP A 470 -12.59 1.30 8.42
N GLU A 471 -11.74 1.39 7.39
CA GLU A 471 -10.33 0.99 7.39
C GLU A 471 -10.07 -0.40 8.02
N PRO A 472 -10.73 -1.46 7.51
CA PRO A 472 -10.61 -2.80 8.10
C PRO A 472 -9.21 -3.41 7.90
N THR A 473 -8.43 -2.88 6.97
CA THR A 473 -7.10 -3.37 6.58
C THR A 473 -5.99 -2.92 7.52
N ASN A 474 -6.20 -1.86 8.31
CA ASN A 474 -5.19 -1.31 9.21
C ASN A 474 -4.77 -2.33 10.27
N ASP A 475 -3.46 -2.39 10.57
CA ASP A 475 -2.82 -3.28 11.55
C ASP A 475 -3.03 -4.79 11.32
N LEU A 476 -3.59 -5.21 10.17
CA LEU A 476 -3.69 -6.62 9.81
C LEU A 476 -2.43 -7.07 9.04
N ASP A 477 -1.95 -8.26 9.37
CA ASP A 477 -0.89 -8.88 8.57
C ASP A 477 -1.44 -9.45 7.25
N LEU A 478 -0.56 -9.71 6.29
CA LEU A 478 -0.92 -10.17 4.95
C LEU A 478 -1.76 -11.45 4.93
N ALA A 479 -1.56 -12.36 5.89
CA ALA A 479 -2.33 -13.60 5.99
C ALA A 479 -3.77 -13.32 6.44
N THR A 480 -3.94 -12.46 7.45
CA THR A 480 -5.24 -12.03 7.96
C THR A 480 -6.02 -11.21 6.91
N LEU A 481 -5.32 -10.30 6.18
CA LEU A 481 -5.90 -9.55 5.07
C LEU A 481 -6.45 -10.46 3.98
N ARG A 482 -5.67 -11.48 3.58
CA ARG A 482 -6.08 -12.44 2.57
C ARG A 482 -7.33 -13.22 2.97
N ALA A 483 -7.37 -13.70 4.22
CA ALA A 483 -8.53 -14.40 4.74
C ALA A 483 -9.77 -13.50 4.82
N LEU A 484 -9.62 -12.23 5.18
CA LEU A 484 -10.70 -11.24 5.19
C LEU A 484 -11.23 -11.00 3.76
N GLU A 485 -10.34 -10.82 2.78
CA GLU A 485 -10.73 -10.66 1.37
C GLU A 485 -11.56 -11.85 0.87
N GLU A 486 -11.08 -13.07 1.12
CA GLU A 486 -11.78 -14.29 0.71
C GLU A 486 -13.17 -14.40 1.38
N ALA A 487 -13.26 -14.07 2.66
CA ALA A 487 -14.52 -14.04 3.38
C ALA A 487 -15.48 -13.00 2.80
N LEU A 488 -14.99 -11.78 2.52
CA LEU A 488 -15.80 -10.71 1.93
C LEU A 488 -16.24 -11.05 0.50
N ILE A 489 -15.38 -11.69 -0.29
CA ILE A 489 -15.73 -12.17 -1.64
C ILE A 489 -16.85 -13.23 -1.56
N ALA A 490 -16.84 -14.08 -0.56
CA ALA A 490 -17.88 -15.09 -0.35
C ALA A 490 -19.15 -14.54 0.30
N PHE A 491 -19.15 -13.30 0.78
CA PHE A 491 -20.30 -12.70 1.46
C PHE A 491 -21.42 -12.34 0.47
N HIS A 492 -22.65 -12.77 0.77
CA HIS A 492 -23.82 -12.61 -0.09
C HIS A 492 -24.73 -11.42 0.32
N GLY A 493 -24.21 -10.44 1.00
CA GLY A 493 -24.89 -9.21 1.38
C GLY A 493 -24.32 -7.98 0.69
N ALA A 494 -24.85 -6.81 1.02
CA ALA A 494 -24.26 -5.55 0.57
C ALA A 494 -23.03 -5.19 1.42
N LEU A 495 -22.00 -4.68 0.78
CA LEU A 495 -20.76 -4.26 1.42
C LEU A 495 -20.48 -2.78 1.11
N ILE A 496 -20.18 -2.02 2.14
CA ILE A 496 -19.68 -0.65 2.06
C ILE A 496 -18.36 -0.63 2.81
N VAL A 497 -17.28 -0.25 2.13
CA VAL A 497 -15.96 -0.24 2.74
C VAL A 497 -15.20 1.05 2.43
N VAL A 498 -14.66 1.67 3.47
CA VAL A 498 -13.65 2.71 3.34
C VAL A 498 -12.30 2.04 3.52
N SER A 499 -11.41 2.16 2.56
CA SER A 499 -10.02 1.68 2.68
C SER A 499 -9.08 2.49 1.80
N HIS A 500 -7.83 2.57 2.25
CA HIS A 500 -6.71 3.10 1.48
C HIS A 500 -5.88 2.01 0.79
N ASP A 501 -6.17 0.73 1.09
CA ASP A 501 -5.52 -0.41 0.43
C ASP A 501 -6.13 -0.63 -0.96
N ARG A 502 -5.37 -0.26 -2.00
CA ARG A 502 -5.77 -0.38 -3.41
C ARG A 502 -6.01 -1.83 -3.82
N TRP A 503 -5.14 -2.74 -3.41
CA TRP A 503 -5.25 -4.17 -3.72
C TRP A 503 -6.52 -4.79 -3.13
N PHE A 504 -6.81 -4.44 -1.89
CA PHE A 504 -8.02 -4.86 -1.21
C PHE A 504 -9.28 -4.36 -1.94
N LEU A 505 -9.31 -3.07 -2.30
CA LEU A 505 -10.45 -2.50 -3.04
C LEU A 505 -10.62 -3.15 -4.41
N ASP A 506 -9.54 -3.36 -5.17
CA ASP A 506 -9.59 -3.98 -6.50
C ASP A 506 -10.11 -5.43 -6.46
N ARG A 507 -9.91 -6.15 -5.34
CA ARG A 507 -10.42 -7.51 -5.16
C ARG A 507 -11.85 -7.58 -4.64
N VAL A 508 -12.24 -6.65 -3.78
CA VAL A 508 -13.47 -6.74 -2.98
C VAL A 508 -14.57 -5.83 -3.51
N ALA A 509 -14.26 -4.61 -3.97
CA ALA A 509 -15.23 -3.64 -4.45
C ALA A 509 -15.58 -3.86 -5.93
N THR A 510 -16.83 -3.58 -6.30
CA THR A 510 -17.32 -3.58 -7.70
C THR A 510 -17.58 -2.16 -8.21
N GLN A 511 -17.70 -1.21 -7.30
CA GLN A 511 -17.90 0.20 -7.58
C GLN A 511 -17.13 1.02 -6.55
N ILE A 512 -16.62 2.16 -6.96
CA ILE A 512 -15.85 3.06 -6.10
C ILE A 512 -16.51 4.44 -6.08
N LEU A 513 -16.88 4.90 -4.90
CA LEU A 513 -17.30 6.28 -4.66
C LEU A 513 -16.07 7.11 -4.33
N HIS A 514 -15.69 8.00 -5.23
CA HIS A 514 -14.63 8.98 -5.00
C HIS A 514 -15.20 10.26 -4.38
N LEU A 515 -14.75 10.58 -3.17
CA LEU A 515 -15.05 11.81 -2.46
C LEU A 515 -13.87 12.77 -2.58
N GLY A 516 -14.13 14.05 -2.91
CA GLY A 516 -13.11 15.10 -2.92
C GLY A 516 -12.52 15.46 -4.28
N GLY A 517 -13.13 15.04 -5.38
CA GLY A 517 -12.82 15.56 -6.71
C GLY A 517 -13.39 16.98 -6.94
N ASP A 518 -12.76 17.76 -7.83
CA ASP A 518 -13.23 19.12 -8.19
C ASP A 518 -14.67 19.12 -8.75
N ASP A 519 -15.09 18.00 -9.34
CA ASP A 519 -16.42 17.79 -9.93
C ASP A 519 -17.46 17.24 -8.91
N GLY A 520 -17.10 17.14 -7.62
CA GLY A 520 -17.93 16.55 -6.57
C GLY A 520 -17.83 15.00 -6.49
N PRO A 521 -18.72 14.36 -5.71
CA PRO A 521 -18.71 12.90 -5.54
C PRO A 521 -19.02 12.18 -6.85
N GLN A 522 -18.17 11.23 -7.23
CA GLN A 522 -18.33 10.45 -8.47
C GLN A 522 -18.30 8.94 -8.16
N ILE A 523 -19.19 8.19 -8.80
CA ILE A 523 -19.17 6.72 -8.76
C ILE A 523 -18.42 6.23 -9.99
N HIS A 524 -17.31 5.54 -9.76
CA HIS A 524 -16.52 4.87 -10.79
C HIS A 524 -16.89 3.38 -10.83
N HIS A 525 -17.14 2.88 -12.04
CA HIS A 525 -17.38 1.46 -12.29
C HIS A 525 -16.09 0.84 -12.83
N GLY A 526 -15.26 0.30 -11.95
CA GLY A 526 -13.96 -0.23 -12.30
C GLY A 526 -13.06 -0.40 -11.08
N SER A 527 -11.79 -0.67 -11.34
CA SER A 527 -10.78 -0.84 -10.30
C SER A 527 -10.29 0.50 -9.73
N MET A 528 -9.72 0.45 -8.52
CA MET A 528 -9.06 1.63 -7.92
C MET A 528 -7.84 2.06 -8.75
N SER A 529 -7.15 1.11 -9.35
CA SER A 529 -6.00 1.37 -10.22
C SER A 529 -6.40 2.20 -11.44
N GLU A 530 -7.51 1.88 -12.09
CA GLU A 530 -8.06 2.64 -13.23
C GLU A 530 -8.45 4.07 -12.81
N LEU A 531 -9.12 4.22 -11.66
CA LEU A 531 -9.49 5.53 -11.12
C LEU A 531 -8.24 6.42 -10.88
N LEU A 532 -7.15 5.85 -10.36
CA LEU A 532 -5.90 6.59 -10.14
C LEU A 532 -5.25 7.01 -11.45
N GLU A 533 -5.24 6.16 -12.46
CA GLU A 533 -4.71 6.49 -13.80
C GLU A 533 -5.52 7.62 -14.45
N GLU A 534 -6.84 7.56 -14.38
CA GLU A 534 -7.71 8.62 -14.90
C GLU A 534 -7.50 9.95 -14.16
N THR A 535 -7.41 9.93 -12.83
CA THR A 535 -7.17 11.15 -12.03
C THR A 535 -5.78 11.73 -12.29
N ALA A 536 -4.75 10.89 -12.45
CA ALA A 536 -3.40 11.34 -12.79
C ALA A 536 -3.35 11.94 -14.21
N ALA A 537 -4.03 11.35 -15.18
CA ALA A 537 -4.13 11.88 -16.54
C ALA A 537 -4.84 13.24 -16.57
N ARG A 538 -5.96 13.40 -15.83
CA ARG A 538 -6.67 14.68 -15.69
C ARG A 538 -5.80 15.76 -15.03
N ALA A 539 -5.06 15.41 -13.96
CA ALA A 539 -4.17 16.34 -13.28
C ALA A 539 -3.01 16.79 -14.18
N SER A 540 -2.44 15.88 -14.97
CA SER A 540 -1.38 16.19 -15.93
C SER A 540 -1.88 17.15 -17.03
N ALA A 541 -3.04 16.88 -17.60
CA ALA A 541 -3.67 17.73 -18.60
C ALA A 541 -3.97 19.14 -18.03
N ALA A 542 -4.48 19.24 -16.79
CA ALA A 542 -4.74 20.50 -16.12
C ALA A 542 -3.45 21.30 -15.86
N GLN A 543 -2.34 20.62 -15.50
CA GLN A 543 -1.03 21.27 -15.34
C GLN A 543 -0.45 21.76 -16.67
N GLU A 544 -0.60 21.01 -17.74
CA GLU A 544 -0.19 21.45 -19.09
C GLU A 544 -0.98 22.67 -19.54
N HIS A 545 -2.29 22.69 -19.33
CA HIS A 545 -3.12 23.88 -19.61
C HIS A 545 -2.69 25.08 -18.76
N LYS A 546 -2.39 24.91 -17.47
CA LYS A 546 -1.88 25.98 -16.60
C LYS A 546 -0.48 26.48 -17.04
N ARG A 547 0.40 25.58 -17.49
CA ARG A 547 1.73 25.94 -18.04
C ARG A 547 1.60 26.69 -19.36
N GLN A 548 0.70 26.29 -20.24
CA GLN A 548 0.42 26.99 -21.49
C GLN A 548 -0.21 28.37 -21.22
N ALA A 549 -1.14 28.48 -20.28
CA ALA A 549 -1.72 29.75 -19.86
C ALA A 549 -0.69 30.71 -19.22
N LYS A 550 0.25 30.19 -18.37
CA LYS A 550 1.37 31.00 -17.84
C LYS A 550 2.39 31.40 -18.91
N ARG A 551 2.64 30.58 -19.92
CA ARG A 551 3.50 30.94 -21.05
C ARG A 551 2.85 31.99 -21.96
N SER A 552 1.53 32.01 -22.06
CA SER A 552 0.78 33.08 -22.77
C SER A 552 0.66 34.37 -21.95
N GLY A 553 0.81 34.34 -20.60
CA GLY A 553 0.71 35.48 -19.70
C GLY A 553 2.01 36.27 -19.47
N SER A 554 3.18 35.76 -19.85
CA SER A 554 4.49 36.42 -19.60
C SER A 554 5.17 36.98 -20.85
N ARG A 555 4.40 37.64 -21.74
CA ARG A 555 5.00 38.52 -22.76
C ARG A 555 4.81 39.99 -22.38
N PRO A 556 5.88 40.80 -22.39
CA PRO A 556 5.72 42.27 -22.20
C PRO A 556 4.83 42.80 -23.31
N LYS A 557 3.93 43.75 -22.99
CA LYS A 557 3.14 44.47 -23.94
C LYS A 557 4.05 45.24 -24.92
N ALA A 558 4.42 44.61 -26.02
CA ALA A 558 4.82 45.28 -27.24
C ALA A 558 3.65 45.18 -28.23
N ALA A 559 3.36 46.28 -28.88
CA ALA A 559 2.21 46.50 -29.72
C ALA A 559 1.82 45.32 -30.61
N GLN A 560 0.55 44.92 -30.53
CA GLN A 560 -0.05 43.88 -31.34
C GLN A 560 -0.09 44.28 -32.81
N PRO A 561 0.37 43.41 -33.73
CA PRO A 561 -0.33 43.27 -34.99
C PRO A 561 -1.44 42.22 -34.76
N LYS A 562 -2.67 42.61 -35.00
CA LYS A 562 -3.83 41.71 -35.08
C LYS A 562 -3.51 40.62 -36.11
N VAL A 563 -3.14 39.44 -35.68
CA VAL A 563 -3.13 38.26 -36.54
C VAL A 563 -4.60 37.86 -36.70
N LYS A 564 -5.16 38.25 -37.83
CA LYS A 564 -6.40 37.67 -38.35
C LYS A 564 -6.11 36.16 -38.53
N LEU A 565 -6.78 35.29 -37.77
CA LEU A 565 -6.94 33.89 -38.12
C LEU A 565 -7.32 33.83 -39.58
N LYS A 566 -6.46 33.28 -40.43
CA LYS A 566 -6.80 33.08 -41.85
C LYS A 566 -7.95 32.10 -41.88
N ARG A 567 -9.12 32.54 -42.29
CA ARG A 567 -10.23 31.67 -42.66
C ARG A 567 -9.71 30.63 -43.64
N LEU A 568 -10.22 29.42 -43.54
CA LEU A 568 -9.92 28.34 -44.46
C LEU A 568 -10.05 28.83 -45.93
N SER A 569 -9.06 28.52 -46.71
CA SER A 569 -9.13 28.76 -48.17
C SER A 569 -10.16 27.80 -48.78
N ASN A 570 -10.68 28.15 -49.96
CA ASN A 570 -11.63 27.27 -50.67
C ASN A 570 -11.04 25.88 -50.95
N TRP A 571 -9.70 25.76 -51.04
CA TRP A 571 -9.00 24.48 -51.22
C TRP A 571 -8.99 23.71 -49.90
N GLU A 572 -8.70 24.31 -48.77
CA GLU A 572 -8.70 23.68 -47.44
C GLU A 572 -10.11 23.20 -47.04
N ARG A 573 -11.17 23.90 -47.43
CA ARG A 573 -12.55 23.44 -47.21
C ARG A 573 -12.88 22.19 -48.02
N LYS A 574 -12.43 22.15 -49.26
CA LYS A 574 -12.59 20.98 -50.12
C LYS A 574 -11.77 19.78 -49.59
N GLU A 575 -10.56 20.05 -49.08
CA GLU A 575 -9.74 19.04 -48.42
C GLU A 575 -10.43 18.48 -47.17
N LEU A 576 -11.13 19.31 -46.38
CA LEU A 576 -11.86 18.90 -45.17
C LEU A 576 -13.07 18.02 -45.54
N GLU A 577 -13.81 18.33 -46.61
CA GLU A 577 -14.90 17.49 -47.13
C GLU A 577 -14.36 16.15 -47.67
N ASP A 578 -13.26 16.17 -48.42
CA ASP A 578 -12.61 14.96 -48.93
C ASP A 578 -12.05 14.08 -47.80
N LEU A 579 -11.48 14.67 -46.74
CA LEU A 579 -11.02 13.93 -45.57
C LEU A 579 -12.17 13.28 -44.82
N THR A 580 -13.30 13.96 -44.67
CA THR A 580 -14.49 13.38 -44.01
C THR A 580 -15.01 12.16 -44.78
N ALA A 581 -15.03 12.21 -46.10
CA ALA A 581 -15.41 11.07 -46.94
C ALA A 581 -14.40 9.90 -46.83
N ARG A 582 -13.10 10.22 -46.75
CA ARG A 582 -12.04 9.19 -46.62
C ARG A 582 -12.05 8.53 -45.24
N ILE A 583 -12.29 9.28 -44.15
CA ILE A 583 -12.45 8.75 -42.80
C ILE A 583 -13.58 7.73 -42.76
N SER A 584 -14.75 8.07 -43.31
CA SER A 584 -15.90 7.16 -43.36
C SER A 584 -15.62 5.92 -44.20
N ALA A 585 -14.85 6.05 -45.29
CA ALA A 585 -14.44 4.90 -46.11
C ALA A 585 -13.50 3.96 -45.35
N PHE A 586 -12.48 4.49 -44.65
CA PHE A 586 -11.56 3.71 -43.84
C PHE A 586 -12.26 3.00 -42.67
N GLU A 587 -13.21 3.66 -41.99
CA GLU A 587 -14.03 3.02 -40.95
C GLU A 587 -14.86 1.85 -41.52
N GLY A 588 -15.44 2.03 -42.73
CA GLY A 588 -16.17 0.98 -43.39
C GLY A 588 -15.30 -0.22 -43.81
N ASP A 589 -14.07 0.03 -44.27
CA ASP A 589 -13.14 -1.03 -44.65
C ASP A 589 -12.59 -1.76 -43.40
N ILE A 590 -12.31 -1.06 -42.31
CA ILE A 590 -11.93 -1.67 -41.04
C ILE A 590 -13.06 -2.55 -40.50
N ALA A 591 -14.31 -2.08 -40.55
CA ALA A 591 -15.47 -2.86 -40.09
C ALA A 591 -15.65 -4.17 -40.92
N ARG A 592 -15.42 -4.11 -42.24
CA ARG A 592 -15.46 -5.32 -43.08
C ARG A 592 -14.34 -6.31 -42.77
N LEU A 593 -13.13 -5.79 -42.46
CA LEU A 593 -12.01 -6.63 -42.08
C LEU A 593 -12.22 -7.25 -40.69
N ASP A 594 -12.84 -6.52 -39.77
CA ASP A 594 -13.20 -7.02 -38.43
C ASP A 594 -14.27 -8.12 -38.53
N GLU A 595 -15.26 -7.96 -39.40
CA GLU A 595 -16.28 -8.99 -39.69
C GLU A 595 -15.64 -10.24 -40.31
N ALA A 596 -14.72 -10.06 -41.26
CA ALA A 596 -13.98 -11.17 -41.87
C ALA A 596 -13.05 -11.89 -40.89
N LEU A 597 -12.43 -11.18 -39.97
CA LEU A 597 -11.59 -11.72 -38.89
C LEU A 597 -12.39 -12.43 -37.78
N ALA A 598 -13.67 -12.09 -37.63
CA ALA A 598 -14.58 -12.75 -36.69
C ALA A 598 -15.09 -14.14 -37.18
N ASP A 599 -14.85 -14.50 -38.43
CA ASP A 599 -15.28 -15.79 -38.98
C ASP A 599 -14.41 -16.96 -38.45
N PRO A 600 -14.99 -17.92 -37.70
CA PRO A 600 -14.26 -19.07 -37.17
C PRO A 600 -13.68 -20.00 -38.23
N GLU A 601 -14.23 -20.00 -39.45
CA GLU A 601 -13.75 -20.83 -40.57
C GLU A 601 -12.38 -20.35 -41.07
N LEU A 602 -12.06 -19.09 -40.93
CA LEU A 602 -10.79 -18.50 -41.34
C LEU A 602 -9.58 -19.15 -40.65
N TYR A 603 -9.77 -19.57 -39.38
CA TYR A 603 -8.72 -20.14 -38.53
C TYR A 603 -8.57 -21.67 -38.69
N ARG A 604 -9.51 -22.34 -39.36
CA ARG A 604 -9.48 -23.80 -39.62
C ARG A 604 -8.52 -24.21 -40.74
N ALA A 605 -8.22 -23.28 -41.65
CA ALA A 605 -7.43 -23.55 -42.86
C ALA A 605 -5.95 -23.11 -42.77
N GLY A 606 -5.48 -22.65 -41.63
CA GLY A 606 -4.13 -22.13 -41.40
C GLY A 606 -4.09 -20.60 -41.26
N ASN A 607 -3.19 -20.10 -40.41
CA ASN A 607 -3.15 -18.67 -39.97
C ASN A 607 -2.69 -17.66 -41.03
N ASP A 608 -2.27 -18.09 -42.23
CA ASP A 608 -1.68 -17.17 -43.23
C ASP A 608 -2.68 -16.11 -43.74
N LYS A 609 -3.93 -16.48 -43.95
CA LYS A 609 -4.97 -15.52 -44.38
C LYS A 609 -5.35 -14.55 -43.29
N ALA A 610 -5.44 -15.01 -42.04
CA ALA A 610 -5.73 -14.16 -40.88
C ALA A 610 -4.61 -13.14 -40.65
N ASN A 611 -3.36 -13.54 -40.84
CA ASN A 611 -2.21 -12.64 -40.72
C ASN A 611 -2.20 -11.54 -41.79
N VAL A 612 -2.61 -11.88 -43.05
CA VAL A 612 -2.73 -10.90 -44.13
C VAL A 612 -3.82 -9.87 -43.81
N LEU A 613 -5.03 -10.33 -43.43
CA LEU A 613 -6.14 -9.45 -43.07
C LEU A 613 -5.81 -8.57 -41.85
N THR A 614 -5.06 -9.09 -40.85
CA THR A 614 -4.59 -8.32 -39.70
C THR A 614 -3.58 -7.25 -40.10
N ALA A 615 -2.68 -7.55 -41.05
CA ALA A 615 -1.74 -6.58 -41.57
C ALA A 615 -2.44 -5.46 -42.36
N GLU A 616 -3.42 -5.82 -43.23
CA GLU A 616 -4.25 -4.85 -43.93
C GLU A 616 -5.05 -3.96 -42.99
N ARG A 617 -5.68 -4.53 -41.97
CA ARG A 617 -6.33 -3.75 -40.88
C ARG A 617 -5.38 -2.77 -40.21
N GLY A 618 -4.15 -3.19 -39.96
CA GLY A 618 -3.10 -2.33 -39.37
C GLY A 618 -2.72 -1.15 -40.27
N THR A 619 -2.72 -1.32 -41.60
CA THR A 619 -2.46 -0.23 -42.54
C THR A 619 -3.62 0.76 -42.59
N PHE A 620 -4.85 0.29 -42.69
CA PHE A 620 -6.05 1.15 -42.68
C PHE A 620 -6.19 1.92 -41.38
N ASN A 621 -5.86 1.35 -40.22
CA ASN A 621 -5.83 2.07 -38.95
C ASN A 621 -4.81 3.22 -38.93
N LYS A 622 -3.62 3.03 -39.52
CA LYS A 622 -2.61 4.11 -39.60
C LYS A 622 -3.08 5.22 -40.54
N ASP A 623 -3.69 4.86 -41.65
CA ASP A 623 -4.21 5.83 -42.62
C ASP A 623 -5.41 6.61 -42.05
N LEU A 624 -6.26 5.95 -41.27
CA LEU A 624 -7.36 6.58 -40.52
C LEU A 624 -6.84 7.59 -39.52
N GLN A 625 -5.83 7.23 -38.70
CA GLN A 625 -5.23 8.16 -37.73
C GLN A 625 -4.59 9.38 -38.39
N ALA A 626 -3.90 9.18 -39.50
CA ALA A 626 -3.32 10.28 -40.29
C ALA A 626 -4.41 11.22 -40.87
N ALA A 627 -5.50 10.65 -41.36
CA ALA A 627 -6.64 11.42 -41.89
C ALA A 627 -7.35 12.20 -40.76
N LEU A 628 -7.57 11.60 -39.59
CA LEU A 628 -8.17 12.24 -38.42
C LEU A 628 -7.32 13.40 -37.90
N SER A 629 -6.01 13.22 -37.73
CA SER A 629 -5.13 14.30 -37.27
C SER A 629 -5.14 15.50 -38.24
N ARG A 630 -5.20 15.24 -39.56
CA ARG A 630 -5.26 16.30 -40.56
C ARG A 630 -6.63 16.98 -40.59
N TRP A 631 -7.68 16.21 -40.41
CA TRP A 631 -9.06 16.72 -40.30
C TRP A 631 -9.20 17.64 -39.06
N GLU A 632 -8.67 17.24 -37.89
CA GLU A 632 -8.67 18.06 -36.67
C GLU A 632 -7.94 19.40 -36.86
N GLU A 633 -6.75 19.39 -37.47
CA GLU A 633 -6.01 20.63 -37.77
C GLU A 633 -6.80 21.62 -38.65
N LEU A 634 -7.58 21.11 -39.58
CA LEU A 634 -8.39 21.95 -40.46
C LEU A 634 -9.70 22.38 -39.79
N ALA A 635 -10.33 21.51 -39.02
CA ALA A 635 -11.56 21.76 -38.29
C ALA A 635 -11.38 22.83 -37.18
N GLU A 636 -10.23 22.85 -36.50
CA GLU A 636 -9.90 23.92 -35.52
C GLU A 636 -9.73 25.32 -36.16
N ARG A 637 -9.62 25.40 -37.48
CA ARG A 637 -9.42 26.64 -38.24
C ARG A 637 -10.69 27.08 -38.99
N GLU A 638 -11.76 26.30 -38.97
CA GLU A 638 -13.06 26.63 -39.54
C GLU A 638 -13.84 27.58 -38.63
#